data_a56d55360d458df810bbdcd393c961bc
#
_entry.id   a56d55360d458df810bbdcd393c961bc
#
_cell.length_a   1.000
_cell.length_b   1.000
_cell.length_c   1.000
_cell.angle_alpha   90.00
_cell.angle_beta   90.00
_cell.angle_gamma   90.00
#
_symmetry.space_group_name_H-M   'P 1'
#
loop_
_entity.id
_entity.type
_entity.pdbx_description
1 polymer ?
#
loop_
_entity_poly.entity_id
_entity_poly.type
_entity_poly.pdbx_seq_one_letter_code
_entity_poly.pdbx_strand_id
1 'polypeptide(L)'
;MGYWRTDNDGKTSSPFHRRRDDNALPPLNPLAPPGDASAAPKSRPASFTPMQLSNSSASASKAPSSTEPADDSIDAREKDIKSIKAQLMAHWLQAKQEERVWTTGEAGEGAFMKQSKGKYACAPDHIQHDGSGLYQAITELNVRCAMTINNSIIQYILERNTLPYVQIQSGLRVQVLADFDALSVAQTAQSGAFISTRGILLVWQDDPKMLVERAEFIINSLMRNFCGVEKDPVLDVTDFDDVFDSGDGKVEERRDVMMWQAAYTGMSILLLTVALGTGFREIAIQQVEDPNWLRLLFIICLPAQVWLSLFFFQAIVGNIAQIIGPIDHMVENSKYYSGKAPKRIHCDTFGKRLPHVTIQMPVFKEGLRAVIEPTIRSVKDAISTYELQGGSANIFVNDDGLQLLTAEEATERQEFYDEHKIGWVARPRHDPKGEHGPRPFVRPGKFKKASNMNYGLRISCRVEELMDLTTRGDDWNSHLENALYTEAMETALSERTGEAWADGDIRIGDYILLIDSDTRVPKDCLLEAVSEMEQCPDVGILQFSSGVMNVTQNFFENGITFFTNMIYTQIRFAVSGGDVAPFVGHNAFLRWSAVQKVAYPSNVQDGGKLDMFWSEETVSEDFDMSLRLQSVGFIVRLAAYQGDGFKEGVSLTVYDELARWEKYASSTSSKSILEPLLTIERRYAYGCNELIFNPLIKWPTKGPFNRLFIMFMR
;
A
#
# COMPACT_ATOMS: atom_id res chain seq x y z
N MET A 1 18.24 -34.85 12.16
CA MET A 1 19.71 -34.91 12.12
C MET A 1 20.15 -33.95 11.02
N GLY A 2 20.58 -32.74 11.42
CA GLY A 2 21.02 -31.72 10.47
C GLY A 2 22.39 -32.07 9.90
N TYR A 3 22.48 -32.11 8.59
CA TYR A 3 23.75 -32.23 7.91
C TYR A 3 24.46 -30.88 7.89
N TRP A 4 25.51 -30.76 8.65
CA TRP A 4 26.52 -29.70 8.52
C TRP A 4 27.48 -30.09 7.41
N ARG A 5 27.63 -29.25 6.39
CA ARG A 5 28.66 -29.40 5.37
C ARG A 5 29.86 -28.56 5.79
N THR A 6 30.98 -29.17 6.00
CA THR A 6 32.26 -28.48 6.27
C THR A 6 32.96 -28.23 4.94
N ASP A 7 33.29 -26.99 4.65
CA ASP A 7 34.25 -26.68 3.57
C ASP A 7 35.67 -26.95 4.03
N ASN A 8 36.59 -27.17 3.09
CA ASN A 8 37.95 -27.61 3.30
C ASN A 8 38.83 -26.73 4.23
N ASP A 9 38.30 -25.62 4.75
CA ASP A 9 39.00 -24.69 5.64
C ASP A 9 38.55 -24.75 7.09
N GLY A 10 37.77 -25.75 7.49
CA GLY A 10 37.42 -26.00 8.90
C GLY A 10 36.52 -24.98 9.60
N LYS A 11 35.80 -24.12 8.85
CA LYS A 11 34.83 -23.17 9.41
C LYS A 11 33.39 -23.57 9.07
N THR A 12 32.55 -23.71 10.09
CA THR A 12 31.12 -23.99 9.95
C THR A 12 30.35 -22.71 9.58
N SER A 13 29.63 -22.71 8.47
CA SER A 13 28.73 -21.64 8.05
C SER A 13 27.28 -22.08 8.10
N SER A 14 26.44 -21.24 8.67
CA SER A 14 24.98 -21.42 8.70
C SER A 14 24.36 -21.00 7.36
N PRO A 15 23.36 -21.70 6.83
CA PRO A 15 22.71 -21.36 5.55
C PRO A 15 21.90 -20.06 5.55
N PHE A 16 21.81 -19.33 6.69
CA PHE A 16 21.10 -18.07 6.81
C PHE A 16 21.92 -16.80 6.54
N HIS A 17 23.21 -16.91 6.13
CA HIS A 17 24.06 -15.77 5.82
C HIS A 17 24.46 -15.73 4.34
N ARG A 18 23.54 -15.30 3.50
CA ARG A 18 23.87 -14.68 2.20
C ARG A 18 22.87 -13.57 1.90
N ARG A 19 23.24 -12.41 2.32
CA ARG A 19 23.18 -11.06 1.72
C ARG A 19 23.41 -10.04 2.83
N ARG A 20 24.64 -9.62 2.95
CA ARG A 20 24.96 -8.32 3.55
C ARG A 20 25.72 -7.55 2.49
N ASP A 21 25.16 -6.40 2.13
CA ASP A 21 25.81 -5.42 1.29
C ASP A 21 27.08 -4.93 1.96
N ASP A 22 28.21 -5.05 1.24
CA ASP A 22 29.48 -4.47 1.60
C ASP A 22 29.45 -2.97 1.29
N ASN A 23 28.92 -2.17 2.21
CA ASN A 23 29.24 -0.76 2.35
C ASN A 23 29.68 -0.51 3.79
N ALA A 24 30.90 -0.94 4.08
CA ALA A 24 31.55 -0.71 5.36
C ALA A 24 32.11 0.72 5.41
N LEU A 25 31.57 1.53 6.30
CA LEU A 25 32.24 2.73 6.83
C LEU A 25 33.48 2.29 7.64
N PRO A 26 34.59 3.09 7.65
CA PRO A 26 35.81 2.71 8.31
C PRO A 26 35.65 2.62 9.84
N PRO A 27 36.43 1.77 10.53
CA PRO A 27 36.26 1.51 11.94
C PRO A 27 36.68 2.71 12.81
N LEU A 28 35.82 3.09 13.74
CA LEU A 28 36.13 4.01 14.83
C LEU A 28 37.00 3.30 15.87
N ASN A 29 38.11 3.94 16.26
CA ASN A 29 39.04 3.49 17.29
C ASN A 29 38.37 3.31 18.65
N PRO A 30 38.76 2.31 19.44
CA PRO A 30 38.23 2.10 20.80
C PRO A 30 38.72 3.15 21.77
N LEU A 31 37.80 3.81 22.47
CA LEU A 31 38.05 4.71 23.58
C LEU A 31 38.49 3.93 24.82
N ALA A 32 39.53 4.42 25.49
CA ALA A 32 40.08 3.91 26.74
C ALA A 32 39.12 4.09 27.93
N PRO A 33 39.27 3.31 29.02
CA PRO A 33 38.36 3.35 30.17
C PRO A 33 38.55 4.59 31.03
N PRO A 34 37.51 5.12 31.71
CA PRO A 34 37.61 6.30 32.54
C PRO A 34 38.19 5.99 33.91
N GLY A 35 39.15 6.83 34.33
CA GLY A 35 39.69 6.87 35.69
C GLY A 35 38.80 7.68 36.63
N ASP A 36 38.82 7.31 37.89
CA ASP A 36 38.16 7.92 39.04
C ASP A 36 38.55 9.39 39.29
N ALA A 37 37.56 10.25 39.58
CA ALA A 37 37.75 11.37 40.53
C ALA A 37 36.40 12.01 40.94
N SER A 38 36.19 11.90 42.19
CA SER A 38 35.39 12.58 43.21
C SER A 38 34.81 14.00 42.97
N ALA A 39 33.69 14.21 43.68
CA ALA A 39 33.15 15.43 44.32
C ALA A 39 32.00 16.17 43.59
N ALA A 40 30.88 16.14 44.27
CA ALA A 40 29.64 16.90 44.03
C ALA A 40 29.78 18.41 44.30
N PRO A 41 28.82 19.26 43.89
CA PRO A 41 27.65 19.47 44.73
C PRO A 41 26.27 19.56 44.01
N LYS A 42 25.27 19.31 44.82
CA LYS A 42 23.82 19.28 44.55
C LYS A 42 23.25 20.65 44.15
N SER A 43 22.35 20.69 43.17
CA SER A 43 21.27 21.67 43.14
C SER A 43 19.95 21.00 42.68
N ARG A 44 18.89 21.27 43.44
CA ARG A 44 17.53 20.76 43.29
C ARG A 44 16.83 21.42 42.11
N PRO A 45 15.91 20.72 41.39
CA PRO A 45 14.98 21.36 40.45
C PRO A 45 13.78 21.93 41.19
N ALA A 46 13.36 23.12 40.74
CA ALA A 46 12.21 23.85 41.24
C ALA A 46 10.88 23.22 40.71
N SER A 47 9.94 23.11 41.60
CA SER A 47 8.54 22.69 41.37
C SER A 47 7.75 23.77 40.64
N PHE A 48 7.09 23.43 39.54
CA PHE A 48 6.06 24.30 38.93
C PHE A 48 4.69 23.97 39.54
N THR A 49 4.08 25.01 40.13
CA THR A 49 2.67 25.00 40.60
C THR A 49 1.80 25.65 39.53
N PRO A 50 0.59 25.13 39.23
CA PRO A 50 -0.30 25.75 38.26
C PRO A 50 -1.04 26.93 38.91
N MET A 51 -1.04 28.05 38.19
CA MET A 51 -1.69 29.30 38.61
C MET A 51 -3.16 29.27 38.15
N GLN A 52 -4.08 29.40 39.12
CA GLN A 52 -5.50 29.63 38.89
C GLN A 52 -5.73 31.06 38.44
N LEU A 53 -6.50 31.25 37.38
CA LEU A 53 -7.03 32.55 36.96
C LEU A 53 -8.37 32.82 37.64
N SER A 54 -8.39 33.84 38.48
CA SER A 54 -9.61 34.43 39.06
C SER A 54 -10.14 35.53 38.15
N ASN A 55 -11.45 35.45 37.88
CA ASN A 55 -12.23 36.52 37.25
C ASN A 55 -12.30 37.77 38.11
N SER A 56 -12.03 38.92 37.52
CA SER A 56 -12.58 40.18 38.00
C SER A 56 -12.91 41.10 36.82
N SER A 57 -14.16 41.44 36.77
CA SER A 57 -14.80 42.44 35.90
C SER A 57 -14.40 43.85 36.27
N ALA A 58 -14.01 44.68 35.30
CA ALA A 58 -14.13 46.14 35.39
C ALA A 58 -14.18 46.79 34.00
N SER A 59 -15.04 47.75 33.91
CA SER A 59 -15.61 48.48 32.81
C SER A 59 -14.68 49.42 32.05
N ALA A 60 -14.90 49.46 30.74
CA ALA A 60 -14.89 50.59 29.78
C ALA A 60 -13.93 51.77 29.92
N SER A 61 -13.08 51.94 28.90
CA SER A 61 -12.93 53.25 28.21
C SER A 61 -12.38 53.03 26.77
N LYS A 62 -13.07 53.65 25.81
CA LYS A 62 -12.70 53.68 24.38
C LYS A 62 -11.47 54.54 24.15
N ALA A 63 -10.52 54.03 23.33
CA ALA A 63 -9.61 54.85 22.53
C ALA A 63 -9.17 54.00 21.28
N PRO A 64 -8.68 54.64 20.20
CA PRO A 64 -9.09 54.24 18.84
C PRO A 64 -8.25 53.15 18.22
N SER A 65 -8.87 52.41 17.30
CA SER A 65 -8.32 51.38 16.46
C SER A 65 -7.15 51.88 15.61
N SER A 66 -5.96 51.34 15.83
CA SER A 66 -4.90 51.22 14.83
C SER A 66 -4.86 49.77 14.36
N THR A 67 -5.46 49.50 13.22
CA THR A 67 -5.29 48.26 12.44
C THR A 67 -3.85 48.22 11.97
N GLU A 68 -3.05 47.33 12.52
CA GLU A 68 -1.77 46.93 11.93
C GLU A 68 -2.03 45.91 10.80
N PRO A 69 -1.50 46.16 9.60
CA PRO A 69 -1.45 45.16 8.54
C PRO A 69 -0.12 44.39 8.68
N ALA A 70 -0.04 43.44 9.61
CA ALA A 70 1.20 42.71 9.86
C ALA A 70 1.24 41.30 9.19
N ASP A 71 0.07 40.76 8.83
CA ASP A 71 -0.01 39.38 8.30
C ASP A 71 0.25 39.33 6.77
N ASP A 72 -0.32 40.25 5.99
CA ASP A 72 -0.15 40.30 4.54
C ASP A 72 1.31 40.55 4.09
N SER A 73 2.15 41.14 4.92
CA SER A 73 3.54 41.47 4.59
C SER A 73 4.50 40.27 4.76
N ILE A 74 4.16 39.33 5.62
CA ILE A 74 4.96 38.11 5.88
C ILE A 74 4.73 37.10 4.75
N ASP A 75 3.47 36.89 4.38
CA ASP A 75 3.08 36.02 3.28
C ASP A 75 3.63 36.47 1.93
N ALA A 76 3.62 37.78 1.66
CA ALA A 76 4.21 38.35 0.44
C ALA A 76 5.74 38.12 0.37
N ARG A 77 6.46 38.27 1.49
CA ARG A 77 7.90 38.01 1.55
C ARG A 77 8.25 36.55 1.38
N GLU A 78 7.43 35.65 1.90
CA GLU A 78 7.63 34.21 1.77
C GLU A 78 7.41 33.76 0.32
N LYS A 79 6.40 34.28 -0.38
CA LYS A 79 6.15 34.07 -1.81
C LYS A 79 7.29 34.59 -2.67
N ASP A 80 7.83 35.78 -2.35
CA ASP A 80 8.99 36.34 -3.06
C ASP A 80 10.24 35.46 -2.89
N ILE A 81 10.51 34.99 -1.68
CA ILE A 81 11.66 34.09 -1.40
C ILE A 81 11.50 32.79 -2.16
N LYS A 82 10.30 32.20 -2.20
CA LYS A 82 10.01 30.97 -2.96
C LYS A 82 10.21 31.17 -4.45
N SER A 83 9.77 32.29 -4.99
CA SER A 83 9.97 32.67 -6.38
C SER A 83 11.46 32.81 -6.75
N ILE A 84 12.25 33.54 -5.94
CA ILE A 84 13.70 33.69 -6.15
C ILE A 84 14.42 32.34 -6.09
N LYS A 85 14.07 31.49 -5.12
CA LYS A 85 14.64 30.13 -5.01
C LYS A 85 14.34 29.30 -6.26
N ALA A 86 13.13 29.37 -6.79
CA ALA A 86 12.75 28.64 -8.00
C ALA A 86 13.55 29.14 -9.22
N GLN A 87 13.73 30.46 -9.36
CA GLN A 87 14.52 31.04 -10.46
C GLN A 87 15.99 30.60 -10.37
N LEU A 88 16.61 30.70 -9.19
CA LEU A 88 18.00 30.26 -8.98
C LEU A 88 18.16 28.77 -9.30
N MET A 89 17.18 27.95 -8.95
CA MET A 89 17.23 26.52 -9.21
C MET A 89 17.05 26.20 -10.71
N ALA A 90 16.19 26.93 -11.43
CA ALA A 90 16.06 26.79 -12.87
C ALA A 90 17.39 27.11 -13.59
N HIS A 91 18.07 28.20 -13.21
CA HIS A 91 19.39 28.54 -13.75
C HIS A 91 20.46 27.50 -13.37
N TRP A 92 20.39 26.93 -12.17
CA TRP A 92 21.30 25.84 -11.78
C TRP A 92 21.09 24.60 -12.66
N LEU A 93 19.85 24.23 -12.96
CA LEU A 93 19.54 23.14 -13.88
C LEU A 93 20.01 23.41 -15.29
N GLN A 94 19.84 24.65 -15.79
CA GLN A 94 20.37 25.08 -17.11
C GLN A 94 21.89 24.94 -17.14
N ALA A 95 22.60 25.43 -16.13
CA ALA A 95 24.05 25.26 -16.04
C ALA A 95 24.46 23.77 -16.07
N LYS A 96 23.65 22.87 -15.48
CA LYS A 96 23.88 21.42 -15.58
C LYS A 96 23.60 20.84 -16.96
N GLN A 97 22.66 21.40 -17.73
CA GLN A 97 22.47 21.04 -19.14
C GLN A 97 23.69 21.44 -20.00
N GLU A 98 24.17 22.66 -19.82
CA GLU A 98 25.32 23.21 -20.56
C GLU A 98 26.61 22.43 -20.21
N GLU A 99 26.86 22.16 -18.94
CA GLU A 99 28.02 21.37 -18.47
C GLU A 99 28.08 19.97 -19.11
N ARG A 100 26.93 19.35 -19.41
CA ARG A 100 26.85 18.01 -19.98
C ARG A 100 26.59 17.97 -21.49
N VAL A 101 26.52 19.10 -22.11
CA VAL A 101 26.21 19.22 -23.57
C VAL A 101 24.83 18.57 -23.87
N TRP A 102 23.84 18.88 -23.06
CA TRP A 102 22.46 18.40 -23.21
C TRP A 102 21.54 19.44 -23.85
N THR A 103 22.07 20.55 -24.33
CA THR A 103 21.32 21.61 -25.00
C THR A 103 22.09 22.08 -26.23
N THR A 104 21.35 22.41 -27.29
CA THR A 104 21.88 23.06 -28.51
C THR A 104 21.64 24.56 -28.48
N GLY A 105 20.84 25.06 -27.53
CA GLY A 105 20.42 26.45 -27.44
C GLY A 105 19.30 26.86 -28.42
N GLU A 106 18.62 25.87 -29.00
CA GLU A 106 17.47 26.10 -29.87
C GLU A 106 16.20 26.44 -29.09
N ALA A 107 15.20 27.01 -29.79
CA ALA A 107 13.89 27.29 -29.20
C ALA A 107 13.20 26.01 -28.77
N GLY A 108 12.60 26.01 -27.57
CA GLY A 108 11.96 24.83 -26.96
C GLY A 108 12.90 23.96 -26.14
N GLU A 109 14.10 24.45 -25.78
CA GLU A 109 15.03 23.80 -24.87
C GLU A 109 15.21 24.60 -23.57
N GLY A 110 15.21 23.97 -22.43
CA GLY A 110 15.49 24.62 -21.16
C GLY A 110 15.09 23.84 -19.93
N ALA A 111 15.21 24.49 -18.76
CA ALA A 111 14.92 23.96 -17.46
C ALA A 111 13.81 24.75 -16.77
N PHE A 112 12.99 24.05 -15.98
CA PHE A 112 11.80 24.60 -15.36
C PHE A 112 11.75 24.23 -13.88
N MET A 113 11.29 25.18 -13.05
CA MET A 113 11.04 24.96 -11.63
C MET A 113 9.72 25.59 -11.22
N LYS A 114 8.83 24.82 -10.60
CA LYS A 114 7.52 25.28 -10.18
C LYS A 114 7.63 26.35 -9.08
N GLN A 115 7.00 27.50 -9.29
CA GLN A 115 6.87 28.59 -8.30
C GLN A 115 5.57 28.46 -7.50
N SER A 116 4.47 28.26 -8.23
CA SER A 116 3.12 28.07 -7.70
C SER A 116 2.28 27.32 -8.74
N LYS A 117 1.03 26.99 -8.43
CA LYS A 117 0.13 26.36 -9.40
C LYS A 117 0.05 27.21 -10.68
N GLY A 118 0.35 26.61 -11.82
CA GLY A 118 0.33 27.28 -13.13
C GLY A 118 1.47 28.27 -13.40
N LYS A 119 2.47 28.43 -12.50
CA LYS A 119 3.61 29.33 -12.69
C LYS A 119 4.93 28.62 -12.51
N TYR A 120 5.80 28.78 -13.50
CA TYR A 120 7.13 28.20 -13.51
C TYR A 120 8.21 29.28 -13.68
N ALA A 121 9.29 29.14 -12.94
CA ALA A 121 10.56 29.75 -13.29
C ALA A 121 11.18 28.93 -14.40
N CYS A 122 11.70 29.56 -15.41
CA CYS A 122 12.37 28.90 -16.53
C CYS A 122 13.77 29.49 -16.76
N ALA A 123 14.62 28.70 -17.36
CA ALA A 123 15.95 29.11 -17.76
C ALA A 123 16.29 28.41 -19.09
N PRO A 124 16.61 29.17 -20.17
CA PRO A 124 16.64 30.63 -20.29
C PRO A 124 15.27 31.32 -20.16
N ASP A 125 15.23 32.56 -19.69
CA ASP A 125 14.00 33.30 -19.41
C ASP A 125 13.07 33.50 -20.62
N HIS A 126 13.61 33.51 -21.83
CA HIS A 126 12.83 33.75 -23.08
C HIS A 126 11.89 32.58 -23.45
N ILE A 127 12.07 31.39 -22.87
CA ILE A 127 11.25 30.21 -23.20
C ILE A 127 9.77 30.46 -22.91
N GLN A 128 9.45 31.29 -21.92
CA GLN A 128 8.07 31.65 -21.62
C GLN A 128 7.32 32.26 -22.81
N HIS A 129 8.04 32.84 -23.77
CA HIS A 129 7.50 33.58 -24.89
C HIS A 129 8.02 33.12 -26.26
N ASP A 130 8.75 31.99 -26.33
CA ASP A 130 9.41 31.53 -27.57
C ASP A 130 8.45 30.89 -28.59
N GLY A 131 7.17 30.75 -28.25
CA GLY A 131 6.15 30.14 -29.12
C GLY A 131 6.34 28.65 -29.38
N SER A 132 7.25 27.98 -28.69
CA SER A 132 7.48 26.54 -28.82
C SER A 132 6.34 25.68 -28.25
N GLY A 133 5.51 26.24 -27.37
CA GLY A 133 4.49 25.54 -26.60
C GLY A 133 5.01 24.80 -25.36
N LEU A 134 6.33 24.72 -25.17
CA LEU A 134 6.95 23.96 -24.07
C LEU A 134 6.52 24.48 -22.70
N TYR A 135 6.49 25.80 -22.47
CA TYR A 135 6.09 26.37 -21.21
C TYR A 135 4.65 25.97 -20.81
N GLN A 136 3.73 26.04 -21.78
CA GLN A 136 2.34 25.65 -21.56
C GLN A 136 2.23 24.15 -21.27
N ALA A 137 2.91 23.32 -22.04
CA ALA A 137 2.92 21.87 -21.84
C ALA A 137 3.47 21.47 -20.46
N ILE A 138 4.53 22.12 -19.96
CA ILE A 138 5.05 21.91 -18.60
C ILE A 138 4.04 22.37 -17.54
N THR A 139 3.29 23.44 -17.82
CA THR A 139 2.25 23.94 -16.92
C THR A 139 1.10 22.92 -16.80
N GLU A 140 0.69 22.31 -17.90
CA GLU A 140 -0.33 21.25 -17.94
C GLU A 140 0.18 19.94 -17.32
N LEU A 141 1.45 19.58 -17.55
CA LEU A 141 2.09 18.43 -16.92
C LEU A 141 2.15 18.57 -15.39
N ASN A 142 2.19 19.80 -14.88
CA ASN A 142 2.11 20.16 -13.46
C ASN A 142 3.15 19.50 -12.55
N VAL A 143 4.34 19.23 -13.06
CA VAL A 143 5.46 18.62 -12.32
C VAL A 143 6.27 19.67 -11.56
N ARG A 144 7.06 19.26 -10.58
CA ARG A 144 7.80 20.17 -9.70
C ARG A 144 9.03 20.76 -10.38
N CYS A 145 9.79 19.96 -11.13
CA CYS A 145 10.87 20.41 -11.99
C CYS A 145 10.94 19.57 -13.25
N ALA A 146 11.38 20.20 -14.36
CA ALA A 146 11.55 19.54 -15.65
C ALA A 146 12.75 20.12 -16.39
N MET A 147 13.30 19.34 -17.32
CA MET A 147 14.45 19.73 -18.13
C MET A 147 14.43 19.02 -19.48
N THR A 148 14.69 19.74 -20.55
CA THR A 148 14.86 19.15 -21.88
C THR A 148 16.29 18.67 -22.07
N ILE A 149 16.47 17.63 -22.86
CA ILE A 149 17.77 17.11 -23.27
C ILE A 149 17.76 16.97 -24.79
N ASN A 150 18.67 17.62 -25.44
CA ASN A 150 18.90 17.50 -26.88
C ASN A 150 20.35 17.09 -27.10
N ASN A 151 20.54 15.95 -27.75
CA ASN A 151 21.85 15.54 -28.25
C ASN A 151 21.70 14.66 -29.51
N SER A 152 22.77 14.52 -30.28
CA SER A 152 22.78 13.77 -31.55
C SER A 152 22.35 12.29 -31.39
N ILE A 153 22.51 11.70 -30.20
CA ILE A 153 22.13 10.31 -29.96
C ILE A 153 20.61 10.18 -29.85
N ILE A 154 19.96 11.10 -29.15
CA ILE A 154 18.49 11.12 -29.03
C ILE A 154 17.89 11.32 -30.42
N GLN A 155 18.39 12.29 -31.21
CA GLN A 155 17.93 12.53 -32.56
C GLN A 155 18.10 11.29 -33.46
N TYR A 156 19.26 10.64 -33.42
CA TYR A 156 19.53 9.41 -34.17
C TYR A 156 18.58 8.27 -33.80
N ILE A 157 18.29 8.09 -32.52
CA ILE A 157 17.38 7.06 -32.04
C ILE A 157 15.95 7.33 -32.50
N LEU A 158 15.47 8.58 -32.34
CA LEU A 158 14.11 8.94 -32.70
C LEU A 158 13.83 8.88 -34.20
N GLU A 159 14.81 9.22 -35.04
CA GLU A 159 14.69 9.09 -36.52
C GLU A 159 14.44 7.62 -36.95
N ARG A 160 14.89 6.65 -36.16
CA ARG A 160 14.79 5.23 -36.50
C ARG A 160 13.72 4.50 -35.69
N ASN A 161 13.24 5.11 -34.65
CA ASN A 161 12.25 4.48 -33.76
C ASN A 161 10.85 4.62 -34.36
N THR A 162 10.18 3.49 -34.59
CA THR A 162 8.79 3.41 -35.04
C THR A 162 7.82 2.99 -33.94
N LEU A 163 8.35 2.68 -32.74
CA LEU A 163 7.57 2.22 -31.62
C LEU A 163 7.12 3.40 -30.74
N PRO A 164 6.02 3.27 -30.00
CA PRO A 164 5.56 4.29 -29.05
C PRO A 164 6.45 4.41 -27.80
N TYR A 165 7.58 3.75 -27.78
CA TYR A 165 8.56 3.79 -26.70
C TYR A 165 9.98 3.61 -27.25
N VAL A 166 10.97 4.08 -26.48
CA VAL A 166 12.39 3.78 -26.66
C VAL A 166 12.83 2.87 -25.54
N GLN A 167 13.43 1.72 -25.86
CA GLN A 167 14.03 0.84 -24.89
C GLN A 167 15.37 1.41 -24.41
N ILE A 168 15.46 1.73 -23.12
CA ILE A 168 16.66 2.31 -22.50
C ILE A 168 17.60 1.24 -21.91
N GLN A 169 17.05 0.11 -21.47
CA GLN A 169 17.77 -1.05 -20.96
C GLN A 169 16.90 -2.29 -21.18
N SER A 170 17.44 -3.51 -20.99
CA SER A 170 16.63 -4.73 -21.09
C SER A 170 15.38 -4.63 -20.19
N GLY A 171 14.19 -4.71 -20.80
CA GLY A 171 12.90 -4.59 -20.12
C GLY A 171 12.48 -3.19 -19.67
N LEU A 172 13.36 -2.18 -19.73
CA LEU A 172 13.03 -0.79 -19.37
C LEU A 172 12.81 0.08 -20.60
N ARG A 173 11.71 0.84 -20.60
CA ARG A 173 11.31 1.67 -21.75
C ARG A 173 10.82 3.04 -21.30
N VAL A 174 11.03 4.05 -22.14
CA VAL A 174 10.51 5.41 -21.96
C VAL A 174 9.60 5.72 -23.14
N GLN A 175 8.46 6.30 -22.86
CA GLN A 175 7.42 6.64 -23.82
C GLN A 175 7.92 7.62 -24.90
N VAL A 176 7.36 7.52 -26.10
CA VAL A 176 7.55 8.47 -27.20
C VAL A 176 6.22 9.15 -27.46
N LEU A 177 6.22 10.47 -27.38
CA LEU A 177 5.09 11.33 -27.67
C LEU A 177 5.31 12.06 -29.00
N ALA A 178 4.23 12.36 -29.69
CA ALA A 178 4.32 13.03 -31.00
C ALA A 178 4.86 14.47 -30.84
N ASP A 179 4.26 15.24 -29.93
CA ASP A 179 4.54 16.64 -29.67
C ASP A 179 4.32 16.99 -28.17
N PHE A 180 4.42 18.29 -27.85
CA PHE A 180 4.19 18.78 -26.50
C PHE A 180 2.73 18.70 -26.07
N ASP A 181 1.76 18.75 -26.96
CA ASP A 181 0.33 18.67 -26.62
C ASP A 181 -0.02 17.26 -26.05
N ALA A 182 0.72 16.24 -26.48
CA ALA A 182 0.56 14.88 -25.96
C ALA A 182 1.08 14.70 -24.53
N LEU A 183 1.73 15.69 -23.91
CA LEU A 183 2.17 15.63 -22.50
C LEU A 183 1.01 15.58 -21.50
N SER A 184 -0.17 16.05 -21.89
CA SER A 184 -1.38 15.94 -21.06
C SER A 184 -1.78 14.49 -20.74
N VAL A 185 -1.42 13.55 -21.61
CA VAL A 185 -1.70 12.10 -21.47
C VAL A 185 -0.46 11.26 -21.18
N ALA A 186 0.67 11.92 -20.86
CA ALA A 186 1.91 11.23 -20.57
C ALA A 186 1.82 10.38 -19.29
N GLN A 187 2.47 9.22 -19.31
CA GLN A 187 2.72 8.42 -18.09
C GLN A 187 3.75 9.14 -17.22
N THR A 188 3.27 9.89 -16.25
CA THR A 188 4.10 10.82 -15.46
C THR A 188 5.11 10.09 -14.57
N ALA A 189 4.83 8.88 -14.14
CA ALA A 189 5.72 8.10 -13.28
C ALA A 189 6.93 7.50 -14.03
N GLN A 190 6.94 7.53 -15.38
CA GLN A 190 8.17 7.24 -16.14
C GLN A 190 9.24 8.32 -15.96
N SER A 191 8.85 9.49 -15.47
CA SER A 191 9.74 10.63 -15.23
C SER A 191 10.51 11.09 -16.49
N GLY A 192 9.96 10.81 -17.68
CA GLY A 192 10.53 11.24 -18.96
C GLY A 192 9.66 10.86 -20.14
N ALA A 193 9.84 11.59 -21.24
CA ALA A 193 9.22 11.32 -22.53
C ALA A 193 10.12 11.82 -23.67
N PHE A 194 10.22 11.04 -24.73
CA PHE A 194 10.81 11.47 -25.98
C PHE A 194 9.75 12.21 -26.81
N ILE A 195 10.10 13.38 -27.36
CA ILE A 195 9.22 14.17 -28.21
C ILE A 195 9.72 14.01 -29.64
N SER A 196 9.02 13.22 -30.46
CA SER A 196 9.50 12.81 -31.78
C SER A 196 9.61 13.97 -32.76
N THR A 197 8.64 14.89 -32.76
CA THR A 197 8.68 16.07 -33.69
C THR A 197 9.82 17.04 -33.41
N ARG A 198 10.36 17.07 -32.20
CA ARG A 198 11.42 17.96 -31.77
C ARG A 198 12.79 17.28 -31.65
N GLY A 199 12.83 15.96 -31.64
CA GLY A 199 14.07 15.20 -31.46
C GLY A 199 14.71 15.37 -30.11
N ILE A 200 13.90 15.61 -29.03
CA ILE A 200 14.38 15.86 -27.68
C ILE A 200 13.81 14.85 -26.70
N LEU A 201 14.50 14.71 -25.56
CA LEU A 201 14.01 14.02 -24.38
C LEU A 201 13.63 15.05 -23.31
N LEU A 202 12.40 15.03 -22.83
CA LEU A 202 11.94 15.80 -21.67
C LEU A 202 11.99 14.89 -20.45
N VAL A 203 12.66 15.33 -19.36
CA VAL A 203 12.74 14.61 -18.07
C VAL A 203 12.17 15.50 -16.99
N TRP A 204 11.46 14.89 -16.01
CA TRP A 204 10.89 15.59 -14.87
C TRP A 204 11.02 14.80 -13.58
N GLN A 205 11.05 15.50 -12.45
CA GLN A 205 11.14 14.92 -11.11
C GLN A 205 10.60 15.88 -10.03
N ASP A 206 10.47 15.37 -8.81
CA ASP A 206 10.07 16.17 -7.65
C ASP A 206 11.27 16.91 -7.00
N ASP A 207 12.50 16.41 -7.19
CA ASP A 207 13.72 17.02 -6.68
C ASP A 207 14.70 17.32 -7.83
N PRO A 208 15.27 18.55 -7.90
CA PRO A 208 16.20 18.94 -8.97
C PRO A 208 17.48 18.07 -9.05
N LYS A 209 17.95 17.51 -7.92
CA LYS A 209 19.12 16.61 -7.95
C LYS A 209 18.75 15.28 -8.56
N MET A 210 17.61 14.72 -8.15
CA MET A 210 17.08 13.48 -8.71
C MET A 210 16.75 13.63 -10.20
N LEU A 211 16.34 14.84 -10.64
CA LEU A 211 16.14 15.15 -12.05
C LEU A 211 17.42 14.94 -12.87
N VAL A 212 18.54 15.47 -12.39
CA VAL A 212 19.85 15.32 -13.07
C VAL A 212 20.29 13.87 -13.08
N GLU A 213 20.16 13.15 -11.95
CA GLU A 213 20.49 11.72 -11.86
C GLU A 213 19.61 10.88 -12.80
N ARG A 214 18.31 11.20 -12.91
CA ARG A 214 17.40 10.52 -13.83
C ARG A 214 17.79 10.74 -15.29
N ALA A 215 18.12 11.97 -15.65
CA ALA A 215 18.61 12.33 -16.97
C ALA A 215 19.91 11.57 -17.31
N GLU A 216 20.87 11.55 -16.39
CA GLU A 216 22.12 10.78 -16.55
C GLU A 216 21.86 9.28 -16.72
N PHE A 217 20.96 8.72 -15.92
CA PHE A 217 20.59 7.30 -16.03
C PHE A 217 20.06 6.96 -17.43
N ILE A 218 19.10 7.74 -17.95
CA ILE A 218 18.52 7.50 -19.27
C ILE A 218 19.59 7.61 -20.35
N ILE A 219 20.36 8.70 -20.36
CA ILE A 219 21.40 8.95 -21.38
C ILE A 219 22.49 7.89 -21.34
N ASN A 220 22.99 7.55 -20.13
CA ASN A 220 24.02 6.52 -19.99
C ASN A 220 23.51 5.13 -20.44
N SER A 221 22.24 4.81 -20.17
CA SER A 221 21.63 3.57 -20.64
C SER A 221 21.53 3.54 -22.18
N LEU A 222 21.09 4.63 -22.80
CA LEU A 222 21.08 4.77 -24.27
C LEU A 222 22.48 4.66 -24.88
N MET A 223 23.47 5.29 -24.26
CA MET A 223 24.87 5.23 -24.70
C MET A 223 25.40 3.78 -24.67
N ARG A 224 25.12 3.05 -23.58
CA ARG A 224 25.51 1.64 -23.46
C ARG A 224 24.87 0.78 -24.56
N ASN A 225 23.58 0.95 -24.80
CA ASN A 225 22.87 0.24 -25.86
C ASN A 225 23.44 0.56 -27.26
N PHE A 226 23.80 1.82 -27.49
CA PHE A 226 24.31 2.30 -28.77
C PHE A 226 25.76 1.87 -29.01
N CYS A 227 26.62 1.91 -27.98
CA CYS A 227 28.05 1.64 -28.11
C CYS A 227 28.39 0.13 -27.93
N GLY A 228 27.42 -0.72 -27.59
CA GLY A 228 27.64 -2.17 -27.42
C GLY A 228 28.63 -2.51 -26.31
N VAL A 229 28.77 -1.66 -25.29
CA VAL A 229 29.66 -1.89 -24.15
C VAL A 229 29.04 -2.92 -23.22
N GLU A 230 29.75 -4.02 -23.03
CA GLU A 230 29.37 -5.18 -22.23
C GLU A 230 29.03 -4.82 -20.77
N LYS A 231 28.13 -5.61 -20.19
CA LYS A 231 27.51 -5.55 -18.87
C LYS A 231 28.48 -5.11 -17.74
N ASP A 232 28.17 -3.99 -17.09
CA ASP A 232 28.73 -3.68 -15.77
C ASP A 232 27.99 -4.48 -14.68
N PRO A 233 28.72 -5.16 -13.76
CA PRO A 233 28.11 -6.05 -12.76
C PRO A 233 27.49 -5.36 -11.54
N VAL A 234 27.23 -4.05 -11.58
CA VAL A 234 26.89 -3.26 -10.37
C VAL A 234 25.38 -2.93 -10.24
N LEU A 235 24.57 -3.23 -11.25
CA LEU A 235 23.12 -3.28 -11.04
C LEU A 235 22.69 -4.72 -11.25
N ASP A 236 22.62 -5.44 -10.16
CA ASP A 236 22.08 -6.79 -10.06
C ASP A 236 20.56 -6.77 -10.38
N VAL A 237 20.23 -6.46 -11.62
CA VAL A 237 19.01 -6.91 -12.26
C VAL A 237 19.36 -8.29 -12.79
N THR A 238 19.75 -9.14 -11.85
CA THR A 238 20.02 -10.54 -12.11
C THR A 238 18.75 -11.21 -12.58
N ASP A 239 18.92 -12.01 -13.63
CA ASP A 239 18.01 -13.00 -14.18
C ASP A 239 16.98 -12.53 -15.22
N PHE A 240 17.40 -11.64 -16.15
CA PHE A 240 16.63 -11.49 -17.40
C PHE A 240 16.99 -12.51 -18.49
N ASP A 241 18.09 -13.25 -18.34
CA ASP A 241 18.60 -14.11 -19.43
C ASP A 241 18.05 -15.55 -19.44
N ASP A 242 17.27 -15.99 -18.42
CA ASP A 242 16.81 -17.38 -18.32
C ASP A 242 15.34 -17.64 -18.72
N VAL A 243 14.65 -16.70 -19.38
CA VAL A 243 13.21 -16.83 -19.66
C VAL A 243 12.87 -16.65 -21.15
N PHE A 244 13.76 -17.01 -22.07
CA PHE A 244 13.36 -17.23 -23.46
C PHE A 244 13.10 -18.73 -23.68
N ASP A 245 12.00 -19.25 -23.11
CA ASP A 245 11.33 -20.41 -23.68
C ASP A 245 10.08 -19.90 -24.42
N SER A 246 10.21 -19.84 -25.75
CA SER A 246 9.14 -19.47 -26.67
C SER A 246 8.09 -20.57 -26.76
N GLY A 247 7.33 -20.74 -25.69
CA GLY A 247 6.15 -21.59 -25.60
C GLY A 247 4.86 -20.76 -25.72
N ASP A 248 4.26 -20.82 -26.87
CA ASP A 248 2.93 -20.29 -27.18
C ASP A 248 1.89 -20.92 -26.25
N GLY A 249 1.31 -20.12 -25.34
CA GLY A 249 0.20 -20.54 -24.48
C GLY A 249 0.29 -19.91 -23.09
N LYS A 250 -0.86 -19.39 -22.59
CA LYS A 250 -1.04 -19.03 -21.19
C LYS A 250 -0.72 -20.26 -20.33
N VAL A 251 0.47 -20.33 -19.76
CA VAL A 251 0.84 -21.39 -18.84
C VAL A 251 0.21 -21.04 -17.49
N GLU A 252 -1.00 -21.55 -17.25
CA GLU A 252 -1.57 -21.54 -15.90
C GLU A 252 -0.65 -22.36 -14.99
N GLU A 253 -0.03 -21.70 -14.02
CA GLU A 253 0.79 -22.38 -13.03
C GLU A 253 -0.11 -23.11 -12.02
N ARG A 254 -0.26 -24.41 -12.21
CA ARG A 254 -1.03 -25.24 -11.27
C ARG A 254 -0.12 -25.68 -10.14
N ARG A 255 -0.36 -25.14 -8.93
CA ARG A 255 0.42 -25.45 -7.73
C ARG A 255 -0.32 -26.44 -6.84
N ASP A 256 0.44 -27.36 -6.25
CA ASP A 256 -0.07 -28.38 -5.34
C ASP A 256 -0.35 -27.84 -3.94
N VAL A 257 -1.26 -28.54 -3.23
CA VAL A 257 -1.59 -28.22 -1.84
C VAL A 257 -0.62 -28.97 -0.93
N MET A 258 0.09 -28.27 -0.04
CA MET A 258 0.88 -28.89 1.01
C MET A 258 -0.04 -29.50 2.07
N MET A 259 0.38 -30.64 2.64
CA MET A 259 -0.45 -31.43 3.57
C MET A 259 0.11 -31.47 5.00
N TRP A 260 1.16 -30.70 5.30
CA TRP A 260 1.78 -30.71 6.63
C TRP A 260 0.81 -30.26 7.72
N GLN A 261 0.05 -29.19 7.49
CA GLN A 261 -0.93 -28.67 8.43
C GLN A 261 -2.06 -29.69 8.68
N ALA A 262 -2.49 -30.40 7.66
CA ALA A 262 -3.47 -31.48 7.82
C ALA A 262 -2.91 -32.64 8.67
N ALA A 263 -1.62 -32.99 8.52
CA ALA A 263 -0.94 -33.99 9.31
C ALA A 263 -0.85 -33.57 10.80
N TYR A 264 -0.51 -32.30 11.07
CA TYR A 264 -0.45 -31.75 12.42
C TYR A 264 -1.83 -31.76 13.11
N THR A 265 -2.87 -31.38 12.36
CA THR A 265 -4.26 -31.48 12.82
C THR A 265 -4.65 -32.92 13.14
N GLY A 266 -4.31 -33.87 12.26
CA GLY A 266 -4.55 -35.31 12.48
C GLY A 266 -3.86 -35.82 13.73
N MET A 267 -2.61 -35.42 14.00
CA MET A 267 -1.89 -35.76 15.22
C MET A 267 -2.58 -35.17 16.47
N SER A 268 -3.05 -33.94 16.38
CA SER A 268 -3.76 -33.27 17.47
C SER A 268 -5.09 -33.98 17.80
N ILE A 269 -5.80 -34.45 16.77
CA ILE A 269 -7.05 -35.26 16.94
C ILE A 269 -6.72 -36.62 17.55
N LEU A 270 -5.62 -37.24 17.18
CA LEU A 270 -5.18 -38.50 17.79
C LEU A 270 -4.91 -38.32 19.29
N LEU A 271 -4.16 -37.27 19.66
CA LEU A 271 -3.91 -36.92 21.06
C LEU A 271 -5.20 -36.65 21.84
N LEU A 272 -6.13 -35.92 21.24
CA LEU A 272 -7.46 -35.68 21.79
C LEU A 272 -8.20 -37.00 22.04
N THR A 273 -8.20 -37.92 21.06
CA THR A 273 -8.87 -39.21 21.16
C THR A 273 -8.30 -40.05 22.31
N VAL A 274 -6.97 -40.07 22.46
CA VAL A 274 -6.29 -40.75 23.57
C VAL A 274 -6.67 -40.12 24.92
N ALA A 275 -6.66 -38.77 24.99
CA ALA A 275 -7.01 -38.07 26.24
C ALA A 275 -8.47 -38.33 26.69
N LEU A 276 -9.40 -38.27 25.72
CA LEU A 276 -10.80 -38.58 25.98
C LEU A 276 -11.00 -40.06 26.36
N GLY A 277 -10.36 -41.00 25.64
CA GLY A 277 -10.42 -42.42 25.90
C GLY A 277 -9.91 -42.76 27.27
N THR A 278 -8.81 -42.18 27.74
CA THR A 278 -8.28 -42.38 29.10
C THR A 278 -9.23 -41.82 30.15
N GLY A 279 -9.82 -40.64 29.91
CA GLY A 279 -10.82 -40.05 30.80
C GLY A 279 -12.07 -40.92 30.93
N PHE A 280 -12.62 -41.43 29.84
CA PHE A 280 -13.77 -42.33 29.86
C PHE A 280 -13.45 -43.70 30.54
N ARG A 281 -12.22 -44.21 30.28
CA ARG A 281 -11.78 -45.43 30.96
C ARG A 281 -11.77 -45.24 32.47
N GLU A 282 -11.25 -44.15 32.98
CA GLU A 282 -11.23 -43.88 34.44
C GLU A 282 -12.66 -43.72 35.02
N ILE A 283 -13.55 -43.03 34.33
CA ILE A 283 -14.97 -42.94 34.74
C ILE A 283 -15.61 -44.32 34.78
N ALA A 284 -15.36 -45.20 33.81
CA ALA A 284 -15.88 -46.54 33.77
C ALA A 284 -15.36 -47.41 34.91
N ILE A 285 -14.05 -47.36 35.23
CA ILE A 285 -13.44 -48.06 36.33
C ILE A 285 -14.10 -47.63 37.66
N GLN A 286 -14.15 -46.32 37.92
CA GLN A 286 -14.74 -45.77 39.11
C GLN A 286 -16.24 -46.07 39.23
N GLN A 287 -16.97 -46.19 38.12
CA GLN A 287 -18.38 -46.56 38.11
C GLN A 287 -18.59 -48.04 38.51
N VAL A 288 -17.63 -48.91 38.18
CA VAL A 288 -17.66 -50.33 38.59
C VAL A 288 -17.30 -50.49 40.07
N GLU A 289 -16.31 -49.72 40.54
CA GLU A 289 -15.85 -49.77 41.95
C GLU A 289 -16.90 -49.18 42.94
N ASP A 290 -17.50 -48.04 42.54
CA ASP A 290 -18.49 -47.31 43.33
C ASP A 290 -19.59 -46.78 42.39
N PRO A 291 -20.72 -47.48 42.23
CA PRO A 291 -21.76 -47.19 41.26
C PRO A 291 -22.53 -45.91 41.60
N ASN A 292 -21.88 -44.76 41.34
CA ASN A 292 -22.45 -43.43 41.52
C ASN A 292 -22.77 -42.79 40.16
N TRP A 293 -24.04 -42.78 39.78
CA TRP A 293 -24.53 -42.26 38.51
C TRP A 293 -24.27 -40.74 38.29
N LEU A 294 -23.98 -39.98 39.36
CA LEU A 294 -23.63 -38.57 39.25
C LEU A 294 -22.33 -38.35 38.45
N ARG A 295 -21.44 -39.35 38.37
CA ARG A 295 -20.22 -39.27 37.55
C ARG A 295 -20.51 -39.15 36.06
N LEU A 296 -21.65 -39.67 35.59
CA LEU A 296 -22.04 -39.49 34.19
C LEU A 296 -22.37 -38.04 33.82
N LEU A 297 -22.58 -37.16 34.80
CA LEU A 297 -22.74 -35.72 34.54
C LEU A 297 -21.47 -35.09 33.95
N PHE A 298 -20.26 -35.69 34.14
CA PHE A 298 -19.05 -35.24 33.48
C PHE A 298 -19.14 -35.29 31.94
N ILE A 299 -20.06 -36.11 31.39
CA ILE A 299 -20.33 -36.12 29.93
C ILE A 299 -20.82 -34.75 29.43
N ILE A 300 -21.51 -33.98 30.29
CA ILE A 300 -21.97 -32.62 29.96
C ILE A 300 -20.77 -31.68 29.69
N CYS A 301 -19.63 -31.92 30.35
CA CYS A 301 -18.39 -31.14 30.15
C CYS A 301 -17.64 -31.53 28.86
N LEU A 302 -18.03 -32.63 28.17
CA LEU A 302 -17.34 -33.15 27.01
C LEU A 302 -17.15 -32.12 25.87
N PRO A 303 -18.15 -31.32 25.47
CA PRO A 303 -17.94 -30.32 24.41
C PRO A 303 -16.88 -29.30 24.77
N ALA A 304 -16.87 -28.81 26.02
CA ALA A 304 -15.85 -27.89 26.50
C ALA A 304 -14.46 -28.54 26.57
N GLN A 305 -14.41 -29.80 27.05
CA GLN A 305 -13.15 -30.56 27.10
C GLN A 305 -12.59 -30.82 25.69
N VAL A 306 -13.42 -31.20 24.72
CA VAL A 306 -13.00 -31.40 23.32
C VAL A 306 -12.40 -30.12 22.78
N TRP A 307 -13.09 -29.00 22.95
CA TRP A 307 -12.65 -27.71 22.43
C TRP A 307 -11.32 -27.25 23.05
N LEU A 308 -11.21 -27.24 24.36
CA LEU A 308 -9.99 -26.86 25.09
C LEU A 308 -8.82 -27.79 24.77
N SER A 309 -9.04 -29.12 24.83
CA SER A 309 -7.97 -30.08 24.57
C SER A 309 -7.46 -30.02 23.14
N LEU A 310 -8.34 -29.83 22.14
CA LEU A 310 -7.95 -29.69 20.76
C LEU A 310 -7.09 -28.44 20.55
N PHE A 311 -7.47 -27.32 21.15
CA PHE A 311 -6.69 -26.09 21.12
C PHE A 311 -5.25 -26.28 21.67
N PHE A 312 -5.13 -26.90 22.85
CA PHE A 312 -3.81 -27.14 23.45
C PHE A 312 -3.00 -28.16 22.66
N PHE A 313 -3.61 -29.24 22.16
CA PHE A 313 -2.89 -30.22 21.37
C PHE A 313 -2.41 -29.65 20.02
N GLN A 314 -3.21 -28.80 19.37
CA GLN A 314 -2.77 -28.10 18.16
C GLN A 314 -1.57 -27.18 18.45
N ALA A 315 -1.62 -26.42 19.53
CA ALA A 315 -0.50 -25.57 19.95
C ALA A 315 0.77 -26.39 20.25
N ILE A 316 0.65 -27.51 20.98
CA ILE A 316 1.78 -28.39 21.31
C ILE A 316 2.38 -29.01 20.04
N VAL A 317 1.54 -29.60 19.20
CA VAL A 317 1.99 -30.27 17.96
C VAL A 317 2.61 -29.26 17.01
N GLY A 318 1.98 -28.07 16.85
CA GLY A 318 2.49 -26.99 16.01
C GLY A 318 3.85 -26.47 16.48
N ASN A 319 4.02 -26.23 17.80
CA ASN A 319 5.30 -25.79 18.36
C ASN A 319 6.40 -26.86 18.21
N ILE A 320 6.07 -28.13 18.44
CA ILE A 320 7.03 -29.23 18.22
C ILE A 320 7.42 -29.31 16.74
N ALA A 321 6.47 -29.19 15.82
CA ALA A 321 6.73 -29.19 14.39
C ALA A 321 7.63 -28.03 13.96
N GLN A 322 7.45 -26.84 14.52
CA GLN A 322 8.31 -25.68 14.26
C GLN A 322 9.75 -25.88 14.74
N ILE A 323 9.94 -26.59 15.86
CA ILE A 323 11.26 -26.89 16.44
C ILE A 323 11.97 -27.99 15.66
N ILE A 324 11.27 -29.05 15.28
CA ILE A 324 11.86 -30.25 14.66
C ILE A 324 11.97 -30.10 13.14
N GLY A 325 11.03 -29.36 12.51
CA GLY A 325 10.91 -29.24 11.05
C GLY A 325 10.04 -30.36 10.45
N PRO A 326 9.96 -30.45 9.12
CA PRO A 326 10.76 -29.73 8.10
C PRO A 326 10.31 -28.27 7.94
N ILE A 327 11.22 -27.41 7.44
CA ILE A 327 10.98 -26.01 7.16
C ILE A 327 11.20 -25.63 5.68
N ASP A 328 11.60 -26.58 4.85
CA ASP A 328 11.91 -26.36 3.42
C ASP A 328 10.69 -25.81 2.64
N HIS A 329 9.48 -26.18 3.06
CA HIS A 329 8.24 -25.67 2.48
C HIS A 329 8.08 -24.14 2.61
N MET A 330 8.79 -23.49 3.53
CA MET A 330 8.74 -22.02 3.69
C MET A 330 9.48 -21.25 2.58
N VAL A 331 10.32 -21.93 1.80
CA VAL A 331 11.04 -21.34 0.65
C VAL A 331 10.53 -21.85 -0.69
N GLU A 332 9.46 -22.66 -0.70
CA GLU A 332 8.85 -23.22 -1.91
C GLU A 332 7.51 -22.57 -2.20
N ASN A 333 7.04 -22.77 -3.44
CA ASN A 333 5.72 -22.31 -3.86
C ASN A 333 4.69 -23.44 -3.69
N SER A 334 3.53 -23.10 -3.15
CA SER A 334 2.38 -24.01 -3.05
C SER A 334 1.10 -23.27 -3.43
N LYS A 335 -0.05 -23.95 -3.39
CA LYS A 335 -1.32 -23.34 -3.79
C LYS A 335 -1.64 -22.06 -3.01
N TYR A 336 -1.39 -22.06 -1.71
CA TYR A 336 -1.73 -20.93 -0.81
C TYR A 336 -0.53 -20.08 -0.40
N TYR A 337 0.67 -20.42 -0.90
CA TYR A 337 1.90 -19.78 -0.45
C TYR A 337 2.90 -19.59 -1.59
N SER A 338 3.60 -18.45 -1.61
CA SER A 338 4.68 -18.15 -2.53
C SER A 338 5.93 -17.74 -1.76
N GLY A 339 6.89 -18.68 -1.64
CA GLY A 339 8.20 -18.45 -1.03
C GLY A 339 9.23 -17.92 -2.02
N LYS A 340 9.00 -18.12 -3.32
CA LYS A 340 9.85 -17.65 -4.43
C LYS A 340 9.06 -16.67 -5.28
N ALA A 341 9.73 -15.60 -5.73
CA ALA A 341 9.13 -14.65 -6.66
C ALA A 341 8.68 -15.35 -7.96
N PRO A 342 7.56 -14.93 -8.55
CA PRO A 342 7.09 -15.48 -9.82
C PRO A 342 8.03 -15.11 -10.97
N LYS A 343 7.96 -15.85 -12.05
CA LYS A 343 8.57 -15.43 -13.31
C LYS A 343 7.88 -14.16 -13.78
N ARG A 344 8.66 -13.12 -14.04
CA ARG A 344 8.11 -11.83 -14.48
C ARG A 344 7.53 -11.94 -15.88
N ILE A 345 6.33 -11.44 -16.08
CA ILE A 345 5.71 -11.32 -17.40
C ILE A 345 6.28 -10.10 -18.13
N HIS A 346 6.42 -10.20 -19.44
CA HIS A 346 6.85 -9.10 -20.28
C HIS A 346 5.71 -8.63 -21.18
N CYS A 347 5.63 -7.33 -21.41
CA CYS A 347 4.63 -6.72 -22.27
C CYS A 347 4.61 -7.36 -23.68
N ASP A 348 5.76 -7.72 -24.21
CA ASP A 348 5.90 -8.28 -25.57
C ASP A 348 5.40 -9.74 -25.66
N THR A 349 5.41 -10.50 -24.56
CA THR A 349 4.98 -11.89 -24.52
C THR A 349 3.47 -12.07 -24.72
N PHE A 350 2.68 -11.03 -24.35
CA PHE A 350 1.23 -11.09 -24.45
C PHE A 350 0.66 -10.34 -25.66
N GLY A 351 1.47 -9.59 -26.41
CA GLY A 351 0.98 -8.67 -27.47
C GLY A 351 -0.01 -7.64 -26.93
N LYS A 352 -0.09 -7.48 -25.61
CA LYS A 352 -1.00 -6.59 -24.88
C LYS A 352 -0.22 -5.78 -23.85
N ARG A 353 -0.76 -4.64 -23.44
CA ARG A 353 -0.25 -3.90 -22.30
C ARG A 353 -0.37 -4.75 -21.02
N LEU A 354 0.55 -4.54 -20.08
CA LEU A 354 0.41 -5.12 -18.74
C LEU A 354 -0.87 -4.58 -18.07
N PRO A 355 -1.53 -5.36 -17.21
CA PRO A 355 -2.73 -4.94 -16.50
C PRO A 355 -2.57 -3.61 -15.76
N HIS A 356 -3.65 -2.86 -15.65
CA HIS A 356 -3.66 -1.62 -14.87
C HIS A 356 -3.84 -1.91 -13.38
N VAL A 357 -3.03 -1.24 -12.53
CA VAL A 357 -3.07 -1.40 -11.08
C VAL A 357 -3.51 -0.10 -10.42
N THR A 358 -4.59 -0.13 -9.65
CA THR A 358 -5.01 0.98 -8.81
C THR A 358 -4.51 0.78 -7.38
N ILE A 359 -3.74 1.74 -6.86
CA ILE A 359 -3.30 1.72 -5.48
C ILE A 359 -4.35 2.44 -4.63
N GLN A 360 -5.16 1.68 -3.90
CA GLN A 360 -6.22 2.22 -3.05
C GLN A 360 -5.70 2.47 -1.64
N MET A 361 -5.78 3.70 -1.18
CA MET A 361 -5.28 4.13 0.12
C MET A 361 -6.37 4.87 0.91
N PRO A 362 -7.01 4.25 1.90
CA PRO A 362 -7.91 4.94 2.82
C PRO A 362 -7.12 5.83 3.79
N VAL A 363 -7.54 7.10 3.89
CA VAL A 363 -6.95 8.13 4.74
C VAL A 363 -8.05 8.75 5.61
N PHE A 364 -7.68 9.20 6.81
CA PHE A 364 -8.61 9.91 7.70
C PHE A 364 -8.05 11.26 8.14
N LYS A 365 -7.28 11.31 9.21
CA LYS A 365 -6.70 12.53 9.77
C LYS A 365 -5.18 12.49 9.91
N GLU A 366 -4.55 11.57 9.24
CA GLU A 366 -3.10 11.44 9.23
C GLU A 366 -2.45 12.71 8.65
N GLY A 367 -1.32 13.09 9.22
CA GLY A 367 -0.58 14.29 8.80
C GLY A 367 -0.01 14.14 7.38
N LEU A 368 -0.22 15.15 6.54
CA LEU A 368 0.23 15.14 5.15
C LEU A 368 1.73 14.88 5.04
N ARG A 369 2.55 15.72 5.67
CA ARG A 369 4.02 15.67 5.54
C ARG A 369 4.67 14.53 6.30
N ALA A 370 4.10 14.13 7.43
CA ALA A 370 4.69 13.11 8.30
C ALA A 370 4.35 11.67 7.88
N VAL A 371 3.17 11.45 7.32
CA VAL A 371 2.63 10.11 7.09
C VAL A 371 2.30 9.89 5.60
N ILE A 372 1.45 10.74 5.00
CA ILE A 372 0.94 10.54 3.65
C ILE A 372 2.05 10.71 2.60
N GLU A 373 2.78 11.81 2.63
CA GLU A 373 3.82 12.13 1.63
C GLU A 373 4.90 11.04 1.53
N PRO A 374 5.50 10.53 2.62
CA PRO A 374 6.47 9.46 2.52
C PRO A 374 5.89 8.14 1.97
N THR A 375 4.62 7.83 2.23
CA THR A 375 3.93 6.68 1.64
C THR A 375 3.77 6.87 0.13
N ILE A 376 3.24 8.01 -0.29
CA ILE A 376 3.06 8.34 -1.71
C ILE A 376 4.39 8.30 -2.47
N ARG A 377 5.49 8.76 -1.88
CA ARG A 377 6.82 8.67 -2.51
C ARG A 377 7.23 7.23 -2.77
N SER A 378 7.06 6.32 -1.79
CA SER A 378 7.38 4.91 -1.99
C SER A 378 6.48 4.25 -3.06
N VAL A 379 5.21 4.64 -3.10
CA VAL A 379 4.25 4.19 -4.12
C VAL A 379 4.64 4.68 -5.50
N LYS A 380 5.02 5.96 -5.65
CA LYS A 380 5.50 6.54 -6.93
C LYS A 380 6.75 5.83 -7.45
N ASP A 381 7.66 5.44 -6.56
CA ASP A 381 8.83 4.64 -6.94
C ASP A 381 8.42 3.27 -7.52
N ALA A 382 7.43 2.61 -6.91
CA ALA A 382 6.91 1.34 -7.40
C ALA A 382 6.15 1.51 -8.73
N ILE A 383 5.32 2.55 -8.87
CA ILE A 383 4.64 2.88 -10.12
C ILE A 383 5.66 3.19 -11.21
N SER A 384 6.70 4.00 -10.92
CA SER A 384 7.75 4.32 -11.89
C SER A 384 8.44 3.05 -12.42
N THR A 385 8.76 2.12 -11.51
CA THR A 385 9.36 0.83 -11.91
C THR A 385 8.41 0.03 -12.82
N TYR A 386 7.13 0.00 -12.50
CA TYR A 386 6.11 -0.72 -13.27
C TYR A 386 5.85 -0.11 -14.64
N GLU A 387 5.71 1.22 -14.72
CA GLU A 387 5.50 1.93 -15.98
C GLU A 387 6.70 1.83 -16.93
N LEU A 388 7.92 1.85 -16.39
CA LEU A 388 9.14 1.61 -17.18
C LEU A 388 9.20 0.20 -17.79
N GLN A 389 8.45 -0.74 -17.24
CA GLN A 389 8.33 -2.10 -17.76
C GLN A 389 7.11 -2.28 -18.66
N GLY A 390 6.38 -1.20 -18.95
CA GLY A 390 5.25 -1.14 -19.88
C GLY A 390 3.89 -1.37 -19.22
N GLY A 391 3.81 -1.33 -17.90
CA GLY A 391 2.56 -1.31 -17.14
C GLY A 391 1.96 0.08 -17.04
N SER A 392 0.85 0.19 -16.31
CA SER A 392 0.23 1.46 -15.93
C SER A 392 -0.39 1.34 -14.55
N ALA A 393 -0.33 2.41 -13.75
CA ALA A 393 -0.94 2.42 -12.44
C ALA A 393 -1.38 3.84 -12.04
N ASN A 394 -2.41 3.93 -11.19
CA ASN A 394 -2.87 5.16 -10.58
C ASN A 394 -2.97 5.03 -9.06
N ILE A 395 -2.99 6.16 -8.36
CA ILE A 395 -3.21 6.21 -6.91
C ILE A 395 -4.62 6.74 -6.67
N PHE A 396 -5.40 6.01 -5.89
CA PHE A 396 -6.76 6.37 -5.51
C PHE A 396 -6.88 6.49 -3.98
N VAL A 397 -7.00 7.71 -3.49
CA VAL A 397 -7.13 8.02 -2.06
C VAL A 397 -8.60 8.15 -1.66
N ASN A 398 -9.01 7.38 -0.68
CA ASN A 398 -10.31 7.54 -0.03
C ASN A 398 -10.13 8.41 1.23
N ASP A 399 -10.17 9.75 1.08
CA ASP A 399 -9.88 10.70 2.16
C ASP A 399 -11.12 11.03 3.00
N ASP A 400 -11.34 10.25 4.04
CA ASP A 400 -12.47 10.41 4.96
C ASP A 400 -12.33 11.61 5.90
N GLY A 401 -11.12 12.18 5.96
CA GLY A 401 -10.79 13.31 6.84
C GLY A 401 -10.83 14.67 6.16
N LEU A 402 -10.70 14.75 4.84
CA LEU A 402 -10.49 16.00 4.11
C LEU A 402 -11.53 17.10 4.43
N GLN A 403 -12.81 16.74 4.49
CA GLN A 403 -13.88 17.67 4.86
C GLN A 403 -13.96 17.98 6.37
N LEU A 404 -13.06 17.43 7.19
CA LEU A 404 -12.97 17.66 8.63
C LEU A 404 -11.75 18.47 9.04
N LEU A 405 -10.86 18.77 8.10
CA LEU A 405 -9.67 19.59 8.28
C LEU A 405 -10.02 21.09 8.26
N THR A 406 -9.08 21.93 8.63
CA THR A 406 -9.17 23.38 8.40
C THR A 406 -9.11 23.66 6.88
N ALA A 407 -9.56 24.84 6.47
CA ALA A 407 -9.56 25.19 5.04
C ALA A 407 -8.14 25.21 4.47
N GLU A 408 -7.16 25.69 5.24
CA GLU A 408 -5.76 25.74 4.84
C GLU A 408 -5.18 24.33 4.68
N GLU A 409 -5.36 23.44 5.67
CA GLU A 409 -4.90 22.05 5.62
C GLU A 409 -5.57 21.25 4.49
N ALA A 410 -6.87 21.48 4.24
CA ALA A 410 -7.59 20.83 3.16
C ALA A 410 -7.05 21.28 1.79
N THR A 411 -6.79 22.59 1.62
CA THR A 411 -6.20 23.13 0.38
C THR A 411 -4.79 22.61 0.16
N GLU A 412 -3.92 22.60 1.20
CA GLU A 412 -2.57 22.04 1.09
C GLU A 412 -2.62 20.57 0.65
N ARG A 413 -3.56 19.78 1.19
CA ARG A 413 -3.72 18.38 0.85
C ARG A 413 -4.22 18.19 -0.58
N GLN A 414 -5.19 18.99 -1.03
CA GLN A 414 -5.68 18.96 -2.41
C GLN A 414 -4.61 19.38 -3.41
N GLU A 415 -3.83 20.44 -3.12
CA GLU A 415 -2.71 20.86 -3.94
C GLU A 415 -1.64 19.75 -4.04
N PHE A 416 -1.38 19.03 -2.95
CA PHE A 416 -0.48 17.88 -2.94
C PHE A 416 -1.01 16.73 -3.82
N TYR A 417 -2.30 16.43 -3.75
CA TYR A 417 -2.90 15.39 -4.59
C TYR A 417 -2.85 15.76 -6.08
N ASP A 418 -3.14 17.01 -6.42
CA ASP A 418 -3.05 17.53 -7.79
C ASP A 418 -1.60 17.49 -8.32
N GLU A 419 -0.60 17.92 -7.52
CA GLU A 419 0.81 17.88 -7.89
C GLU A 419 1.32 16.47 -8.19
N HIS A 420 0.81 15.48 -7.44
CA HIS A 420 1.23 14.09 -7.60
C HIS A 420 0.30 13.24 -8.48
N LYS A 421 -0.69 13.86 -9.15
CA LYS A 421 -1.68 13.19 -10.02
C LYS A 421 -2.42 12.08 -9.28
N ILE A 422 -2.83 12.33 -8.05
CA ILE A 422 -3.56 11.41 -7.21
C ILE A 422 -5.05 11.63 -7.38
N GLY A 423 -5.79 10.58 -7.75
CA GLY A 423 -7.24 10.59 -7.69
C GLY A 423 -7.73 10.44 -6.25
N TRP A 424 -8.74 11.21 -5.86
CA TRP A 424 -9.24 11.15 -4.50
C TRP A 424 -10.75 11.40 -4.41
N VAL A 425 -11.34 10.82 -3.39
CA VAL A 425 -12.76 11.02 -3.04
C VAL A 425 -12.86 11.30 -1.55
N ALA A 426 -13.54 12.38 -1.20
CA ALA A 426 -13.88 12.77 0.17
C ALA A 426 -15.39 12.80 0.37
N ARG A 427 -15.91 11.92 1.21
CA ARG A 427 -17.35 11.88 1.51
C ARG A 427 -17.75 12.96 2.53
N PRO A 428 -19.04 13.35 2.59
CA PRO A 428 -19.54 14.34 3.52
C PRO A 428 -19.28 13.98 4.98
N ARG A 429 -19.25 15.00 5.82
CA ARG A 429 -19.13 14.84 7.28
C ARG A 429 -20.28 14.00 7.82
N HIS A 430 -20.03 13.20 8.89
CA HIS A 430 -21.09 12.51 9.60
C HIS A 430 -22.02 13.51 10.31
N ASP A 431 -23.22 13.67 9.81
CA ASP A 431 -24.22 14.62 10.29
C ASP A 431 -25.63 13.98 10.21
N PRO A 432 -25.98 13.10 11.16
CA PRO A 432 -27.25 12.39 11.14
C PRO A 432 -28.47 13.30 11.37
N LYS A 433 -28.25 14.54 11.85
CA LYS A 433 -29.33 15.49 12.11
C LYS A 433 -29.43 16.62 11.07
N GLY A 434 -28.46 16.75 10.16
CA GLY A 434 -28.40 17.85 9.19
C GLY A 434 -28.07 19.20 9.84
N GLU A 435 -27.27 19.22 10.93
CA GLU A 435 -26.92 20.46 11.63
C GLU A 435 -25.79 21.22 10.92
N HIS A 436 -24.99 20.56 10.11
CA HIS A 436 -23.76 21.09 9.50
C HIS A 436 -23.74 21.02 7.96
N GLY A 437 -24.77 20.52 7.33
CA GLY A 437 -24.91 20.38 5.88
C GLY A 437 -26.34 20.59 5.40
N PRO A 438 -26.55 20.69 4.09
CA PRO A 438 -27.91 20.89 3.53
C PRO A 438 -28.82 19.68 3.73
N ARG A 439 -28.24 18.50 4.02
CA ARG A 439 -28.99 17.25 4.28
C ARG A 439 -28.29 16.40 5.34
N PRO A 440 -29.05 15.56 6.07
CA PRO A 440 -28.45 14.57 6.95
C PRO A 440 -27.59 13.59 6.19
N PHE A 441 -26.36 13.34 6.65
CA PHE A 441 -25.47 12.32 6.10
C PHE A 441 -24.97 11.40 7.19
N VAL A 442 -25.25 10.10 7.05
CA VAL A 442 -24.80 9.07 7.99
C VAL A 442 -23.64 8.31 7.38
N ARG A 443 -22.47 8.35 8.04
CA ARG A 443 -21.34 7.48 7.72
C ARG A 443 -21.60 6.11 8.36
N PRO A 444 -22.00 5.08 7.59
CA PRO A 444 -22.32 3.78 8.14
C PRO A 444 -21.07 3.01 8.58
N GLY A 445 -21.30 1.91 9.29
CA GLY A 445 -20.26 1.01 9.77
C GLY A 445 -19.58 1.47 11.07
N LYS A 446 -19.06 0.49 11.80
CA LYS A 446 -18.45 0.69 13.14
C LYS A 446 -17.08 1.35 13.03
N PHE A 447 -16.25 0.93 12.07
CA PHE A 447 -14.90 1.45 11.83
C PHE A 447 -14.79 2.40 10.64
N LYS A 448 -15.86 2.58 9.90
CA LYS A 448 -15.98 3.54 8.80
C LYS A 448 -14.99 3.34 7.63
N LYS A 449 -13.91 2.52 7.75
CA LYS A 449 -12.96 2.20 6.66
C LYS A 449 -13.68 1.53 5.50
N ALA A 450 -14.40 0.44 5.77
CA ALA A 450 -15.18 -0.29 4.77
C ALA A 450 -16.19 0.62 4.05
N SER A 451 -16.96 1.41 4.80
CA SER A 451 -17.95 2.32 4.22
C SER A 451 -17.32 3.48 3.45
N ASN A 452 -16.11 3.94 3.83
CA ASN A 452 -15.35 4.92 3.07
C ASN A 452 -14.88 4.35 1.73
N MET A 453 -14.29 3.16 1.75
CA MET A 453 -13.88 2.46 0.52
C MET A 453 -15.08 2.17 -0.39
N ASN A 454 -16.20 1.67 0.15
CA ASN A 454 -17.43 1.49 -0.63
C ASN A 454 -17.93 2.77 -1.28
N TYR A 455 -17.85 3.89 -0.54
CA TYR A 455 -18.31 5.19 -1.06
C TYR A 455 -17.48 5.61 -2.28
N GLY A 456 -16.14 5.55 -2.18
CA GLY A 456 -15.25 5.86 -3.30
C GLY A 456 -15.41 4.91 -4.48
N LEU A 457 -15.46 3.60 -4.23
CA LEU A 457 -15.64 2.59 -5.28
C LEU A 457 -16.97 2.77 -6.04
N ARG A 458 -18.04 3.12 -5.34
CA ARG A 458 -19.34 3.39 -5.98
C ARG A 458 -19.34 4.63 -6.87
N ILE A 459 -18.62 5.69 -6.48
CA ILE A 459 -18.44 6.86 -7.35
C ILE A 459 -17.62 6.47 -8.58
N SER A 460 -16.51 5.75 -8.40
CA SER A 460 -15.69 5.28 -9.49
C SER A 460 -16.48 4.41 -10.48
N CYS A 461 -17.20 3.40 -9.99
CA CYS A 461 -18.06 2.55 -10.87
C CYS A 461 -19.12 3.37 -11.60
N ARG A 462 -19.70 4.39 -10.93
CA ARG A 462 -20.70 5.26 -11.58
C ARG A 462 -20.10 6.12 -12.70
N VAL A 463 -18.89 6.61 -12.50
CA VAL A 463 -18.15 7.31 -13.56
C VAL A 463 -17.90 6.39 -14.76
N GLU A 464 -17.45 5.17 -14.53
CA GLU A 464 -17.25 4.17 -15.60
C GLU A 464 -18.56 3.85 -16.34
N GLU A 465 -19.67 3.62 -15.61
CA GLU A 465 -20.98 3.41 -16.22
C GLU A 465 -21.40 4.58 -17.13
N LEU A 466 -21.17 5.83 -16.70
CA LEU A 466 -21.50 7.01 -17.50
C LEU A 466 -20.62 7.12 -18.74
N MET A 467 -19.35 6.81 -18.63
CA MET A 467 -18.42 6.79 -19.76
C MET A 467 -18.75 5.71 -20.79
N ASP A 468 -19.22 4.55 -20.33
CA ASP A 468 -19.61 3.43 -21.21
C ASP A 468 -20.88 3.70 -22.02
N LEU A 469 -21.70 4.67 -21.61
CA LEU A 469 -22.87 5.09 -22.38
C LEU A 469 -22.49 5.83 -23.68
N THR A 470 -21.28 6.36 -23.79
CA THR A 470 -20.81 7.14 -24.93
C THR A 470 -20.12 6.26 -25.96
N THR A 471 -20.61 6.26 -27.18
CA THR A 471 -20.01 5.53 -28.31
C THR A 471 -18.79 6.29 -28.82
N ARG A 472 -17.64 5.64 -28.82
CA ARG A 472 -16.38 6.20 -29.32
C ARG A 472 -16.29 6.01 -30.83
N GLY A 473 -16.18 7.12 -31.57
CA GLY A 473 -16.05 7.14 -33.06
C GLY A 473 -14.59 7.04 -33.52
N ASP A 474 -14.39 7.03 -34.85
CA ASP A 474 -13.05 6.88 -35.44
C ASP A 474 -12.12 8.07 -35.14
N ASP A 475 -12.68 9.27 -34.90
CA ASP A 475 -11.94 10.49 -34.56
C ASP A 475 -11.70 10.63 -33.02
N TRP A 476 -11.95 9.58 -32.25
CA TRP A 476 -11.79 9.61 -30.79
C TRP A 476 -10.33 9.76 -30.40
N ASN A 477 -10.05 10.71 -29.51
CA ASN A 477 -8.72 10.98 -29.02
C ASN A 477 -8.70 11.14 -27.49
N SER A 478 -7.51 11.26 -26.92
CA SER A 478 -7.29 11.37 -25.48
C SER A 478 -7.91 12.62 -24.85
N HIS A 479 -8.02 13.73 -25.61
CA HIS A 479 -8.68 14.95 -25.11
C HIS A 479 -10.20 14.74 -24.95
N LEU A 480 -10.81 14.06 -25.90
CA LEU A 480 -12.24 13.70 -25.82
C LEU A 480 -12.51 12.71 -24.67
N GLU A 481 -11.60 11.74 -24.47
CA GLU A 481 -11.69 10.81 -23.36
C GLU A 481 -11.59 11.53 -22.00
N ASN A 482 -10.67 12.48 -21.85
CA ASN A 482 -10.52 13.27 -20.63
C ASN A 482 -11.71 14.22 -20.41
N ALA A 483 -12.26 14.83 -21.46
CA ALA A 483 -13.46 15.66 -21.38
C ALA A 483 -14.67 14.83 -20.94
N LEU A 484 -14.87 13.66 -21.54
CA LEU A 484 -15.93 12.73 -21.14
C LEU A 484 -15.77 12.27 -19.68
N TYR A 485 -14.55 11.97 -19.26
CA TYR A 485 -14.26 11.58 -17.89
C TYR A 485 -14.63 12.69 -16.91
N THR A 486 -14.26 13.94 -17.20
CA THR A 486 -14.62 15.10 -16.36
C THR A 486 -16.13 15.29 -16.26
N GLU A 487 -16.84 15.23 -17.39
CA GLU A 487 -18.30 15.32 -17.41
C GLU A 487 -18.99 14.17 -16.66
N ALA A 488 -18.49 12.95 -16.81
CA ALA A 488 -18.97 11.78 -16.08
C ALA A 488 -18.75 11.91 -14.57
N MET A 489 -17.59 12.45 -14.15
CA MET A 489 -17.29 12.70 -12.75
C MET A 489 -18.22 13.75 -12.14
N GLU A 490 -18.38 14.89 -12.81
CA GLU A 490 -19.30 15.95 -12.38
C GLU A 490 -20.74 15.43 -12.27
N THR A 491 -21.18 14.63 -13.23
CA THR A 491 -22.50 14.00 -13.23
C THR A 491 -22.65 13.03 -12.04
N ALA A 492 -21.68 12.14 -11.82
CA ALA A 492 -21.70 11.17 -10.72
C ALA A 492 -21.72 11.86 -9.35
N LEU A 493 -21.00 12.98 -9.20
CA LEU A 493 -20.99 13.79 -7.97
C LEU A 493 -22.32 14.54 -7.78
N SER A 494 -22.92 15.08 -8.85
CA SER A 494 -24.21 15.79 -8.80
C SER A 494 -25.36 14.85 -8.43
N GLU A 495 -25.38 13.62 -8.90
CA GLU A 495 -26.33 12.57 -8.50
C GLU A 495 -26.27 12.28 -6.99
N ARG A 496 -25.14 12.49 -6.36
CA ARG A 496 -24.88 12.32 -4.93
C ARG A 496 -25.09 13.60 -4.13
N THR A 497 -25.92 14.54 -4.64
CA THR A 497 -26.30 15.80 -3.96
C THR A 497 -25.20 16.86 -3.88
N GLY A 498 -24.08 16.70 -4.60
CA GLY A 498 -22.99 17.70 -4.66
C GLY A 498 -22.21 17.92 -3.36
N GLU A 499 -22.41 17.06 -2.36
CA GLU A 499 -21.73 17.18 -1.05
C GLU A 499 -20.41 16.39 -1.00
N ALA A 500 -20.22 15.43 -1.91
CA ALA A 500 -18.95 14.71 -2.04
C ALA A 500 -17.95 15.57 -2.83
N TRP A 501 -16.70 15.52 -2.41
CA TRP A 501 -15.60 16.11 -3.17
C TRP A 501 -14.80 15.01 -3.81
N ALA A 502 -14.44 15.18 -5.06
CA ALA A 502 -13.55 14.27 -5.79
C ALA A 502 -12.81 15.01 -6.87
N ASP A 503 -11.60 14.56 -7.18
CA ASP A 503 -10.79 15.07 -8.28
C ASP A 503 -9.72 14.03 -8.68
N GLY A 504 -9.08 14.24 -9.82
CA GLY A 504 -8.05 13.35 -10.35
C GLY A 504 -8.60 12.02 -10.88
N ASP A 505 -7.74 11.04 -11.18
CA ASP A 505 -8.13 9.75 -11.75
C ASP A 505 -8.54 8.76 -10.65
N ILE A 506 -9.84 8.50 -10.52
CA ILE A 506 -10.44 7.56 -9.55
C ILE A 506 -10.87 6.23 -10.17
N ARG A 507 -10.54 5.96 -11.45
CA ARG A 507 -10.90 4.71 -12.13
C ARG A 507 -10.16 3.52 -11.50
N ILE A 508 -10.82 2.38 -11.48
CA ILE A 508 -10.27 1.15 -10.93
C ILE A 508 -9.75 0.26 -12.06
N GLY A 509 -8.51 -0.18 -11.92
CA GLY A 509 -7.87 -1.08 -12.87
C GLY A 509 -8.21 -2.55 -12.67
N ASP A 510 -7.46 -3.41 -13.36
CA ASP A 510 -7.62 -4.88 -13.27
C ASP A 510 -7.33 -5.41 -11.86
N TYR A 511 -6.40 -4.76 -11.18
CA TYR A 511 -5.97 -5.08 -9.81
C TYR A 511 -6.00 -3.86 -8.91
N ILE A 512 -6.32 -4.10 -7.64
CA ILE A 512 -6.24 -3.10 -6.58
C ILE A 512 -5.13 -3.51 -5.61
N LEU A 513 -4.12 -2.67 -5.42
CA LEU A 513 -3.21 -2.77 -4.28
C LEU A 513 -3.79 -1.96 -3.12
N LEU A 514 -4.25 -2.63 -2.08
CA LEU A 514 -4.77 -2.00 -0.88
C LEU A 514 -3.65 -1.80 0.15
N ILE A 515 -3.40 -0.55 0.53
CA ILE A 515 -2.40 -0.15 1.53
C ILE A 515 -2.99 0.80 2.55
N ASP A 516 -2.41 0.85 3.74
CA ASP A 516 -2.73 1.89 4.73
C ASP A 516 -1.86 3.15 4.50
N SER A 517 -2.28 4.28 5.06
CA SER A 517 -1.66 5.59 4.84
C SER A 517 -0.22 5.72 5.34
N ASP A 518 0.24 4.83 6.20
CA ASP A 518 1.58 4.77 6.79
C ASP A 518 2.46 3.63 6.25
N THR A 519 2.08 3.05 5.12
CA THR A 519 2.79 1.92 4.49
C THR A 519 3.99 2.39 3.65
N ARG A 520 5.02 1.54 3.53
CA ARG A 520 6.07 1.61 2.50
C ARG A 520 6.00 0.37 1.64
N VAL A 521 6.06 0.54 0.33
CA VAL A 521 5.95 -0.55 -0.64
C VAL A 521 7.29 -0.82 -1.33
N PRO A 522 7.62 -2.10 -1.65
CA PRO A 522 8.79 -2.42 -2.44
C PRO A 522 8.66 -1.92 -3.89
N LYS A 523 9.78 -1.55 -4.52
CA LYS A 523 9.78 -0.99 -5.89
C LYS A 523 9.25 -1.96 -6.95
N ASP A 524 9.51 -3.26 -6.80
CA ASP A 524 9.14 -4.29 -7.78
C ASP A 524 7.78 -4.96 -7.49
N CYS A 525 7.08 -4.57 -6.41
CA CYS A 525 5.90 -5.27 -5.95
C CYS A 525 4.76 -5.33 -6.98
N LEU A 526 4.59 -4.30 -7.81
CA LEU A 526 3.52 -4.24 -8.80
C LEU A 526 3.71 -5.31 -9.89
N LEU A 527 4.90 -5.37 -10.51
CA LEU A 527 5.15 -6.34 -11.57
C LEU A 527 5.13 -7.79 -11.05
N GLU A 528 5.70 -8.03 -9.88
CA GLU A 528 5.73 -9.36 -9.30
C GLU A 528 4.33 -9.84 -8.92
N ALA A 529 3.51 -8.99 -8.29
CA ALA A 529 2.14 -9.33 -7.95
C ALA A 529 1.28 -9.59 -9.20
N VAL A 530 1.36 -8.69 -10.19
CA VAL A 530 0.64 -8.86 -11.46
C VAL A 530 1.10 -10.14 -12.16
N SER A 531 2.40 -10.40 -12.22
CA SER A 531 2.93 -11.62 -12.82
C SER A 531 2.39 -12.88 -12.17
N GLU A 532 2.33 -12.92 -10.84
CA GLU A 532 1.79 -14.06 -10.11
C GLU A 532 0.28 -14.24 -10.33
N MET A 533 -0.47 -13.14 -10.27
CA MET A 533 -1.91 -13.19 -10.42
C MET A 533 -2.35 -13.51 -11.86
N GLU A 534 -1.61 -13.07 -12.89
CA GLU A 534 -1.88 -13.45 -14.29
C GLU A 534 -1.57 -14.93 -14.56
N GLN A 535 -0.51 -15.49 -13.96
CA GLN A 535 -0.18 -16.89 -14.06
C GLN A 535 -1.14 -17.80 -13.27
N CYS A 536 -1.84 -17.24 -12.27
CA CYS A 536 -2.74 -17.96 -11.38
C CYS A 536 -4.12 -17.26 -11.31
N PRO A 537 -5.03 -17.52 -12.26
CA PRO A 537 -6.34 -16.85 -12.34
C PRO A 537 -7.27 -17.15 -11.15
N ASP A 538 -7.04 -18.22 -10.41
CA ASP A 538 -7.80 -18.60 -9.23
C ASP A 538 -7.45 -17.75 -7.99
N VAL A 539 -6.35 -16.97 -8.04
CA VAL A 539 -5.96 -16.06 -6.96
C VAL A 539 -6.83 -14.82 -6.99
N GLY A 540 -7.70 -14.69 -6.00
CA GLY A 540 -8.53 -13.49 -5.80
C GLY A 540 -7.84 -12.44 -4.95
N ILE A 541 -7.06 -12.86 -3.95
CA ILE A 541 -6.25 -12.01 -3.07
C ILE A 541 -4.83 -12.57 -2.99
N LEU A 542 -3.84 -11.70 -3.23
CA LEU A 542 -2.44 -11.97 -2.97
C LEU A 542 -1.99 -11.09 -1.79
N GLN A 543 -1.91 -11.68 -0.60
CA GLN A 543 -1.50 -11.02 0.64
C GLN A 543 0.02 -11.04 0.77
N PHE A 544 0.65 -9.90 1.02
CA PHE A 544 2.07 -9.83 1.31
C PHE A 544 2.37 -9.91 2.81
N SER A 545 3.50 -10.50 3.16
CA SER A 545 4.07 -10.37 4.51
C SER A 545 4.49 -8.93 4.74
N SER A 546 4.28 -8.41 5.94
CA SER A 546 4.70 -7.06 6.31
C SER A 546 5.85 -7.10 7.31
N GLY A 547 6.77 -6.16 7.17
CA GLY A 547 7.75 -5.79 8.17
C GLY A 547 7.32 -4.55 8.94
N VAL A 548 8.10 -4.16 9.93
CA VAL A 548 7.85 -2.97 10.74
C VAL A 548 8.80 -1.84 10.34
N MET A 549 8.24 -0.64 10.25
CA MET A 549 9.01 0.59 10.07
C MET A 549 9.37 1.18 11.44
N ASN A 550 10.62 0.99 11.87
CA ASN A 550 11.11 1.56 13.12
C ASN A 550 11.43 3.04 12.94
N VAL A 551 10.79 3.89 13.75
CA VAL A 551 10.93 5.36 13.71
C VAL A 551 11.81 5.86 14.86
N THR A 552 11.52 5.46 16.10
CA THR A 552 12.19 5.95 17.31
C THR A 552 13.22 4.98 17.86
N GLN A 553 13.16 3.71 17.50
CA GLN A 553 14.00 2.61 17.99
C GLN A 553 14.00 2.49 19.53
N ASN A 554 12.93 2.92 20.18
CA ASN A 554 12.79 2.78 21.62
C ASN A 554 12.49 1.32 22.01
N PHE A 555 12.58 1.03 23.32
CA PHE A 555 12.36 -0.33 23.83
C PHE A 555 10.98 -0.90 23.49
N PHE A 556 9.95 -0.07 23.58
CA PHE A 556 8.57 -0.48 23.29
C PHE A 556 8.35 -0.80 21.82
N GLU A 557 8.79 0.09 20.92
CA GLU A 557 8.72 -0.10 19.47
C GLU A 557 9.48 -1.37 19.04
N ASN A 558 10.68 -1.59 19.59
CA ASN A 558 11.44 -2.82 19.33
C ASN A 558 10.71 -4.08 19.83
N GLY A 559 10.01 -4.00 20.97
CA GLY A 559 9.17 -5.08 21.47
C GLY A 559 8.01 -5.41 20.55
N ILE A 560 7.30 -4.38 20.06
CA ILE A 560 6.21 -4.55 19.07
C ILE A 560 6.76 -5.10 17.74
N THR A 561 7.90 -4.59 17.29
CA THR A 561 8.58 -5.10 16.08
C THR A 561 8.90 -6.59 16.19
N PHE A 562 9.48 -7.01 17.32
CA PHE A 562 9.77 -8.43 17.56
C PHE A 562 8.49 -9.27 17.54
N PHE A 563 7.44 -8.81 18.20
CA PHE A 563 6.16 -9.50 18.24
C PHE A 563 5.53 -9.64 16.85
N THR A 564 5.51 -8.56 16.07
CA THR A 564 4.98 -8.56 14.70
C THR A 564 5.75 -9.53 13.79
N ASN A 565 7.08 -9.49 13.84
CA ASN A 565 7.93 -10.41 13.06
C ASN A 565 7.72 -11.87 13.46
N MET A 566 7.51 -12.15 14.75
CA MET A 566 7.19 -13.49 15.24
C MET A 566 5.84 -13.97 14.67
N ILE A 567 4.81 -13.13 14.69
CA ILE A 567 3.48 -13.45 14.15
C ILE A 567 3.57 -13.76 12.64
N TYR A 568 4.24 -12.90 11.85
CA TYR A 568 4.40 -13.17 10.41
C TYR A 568 5.21 -14.44 10.13
N THR A 569 6.20 -14.77 10.97
CA THR A 569 6.95 -16.02 10.83
C THR A 569 6.05 -17.23 11.08
N GLN A 570 5.17 -17.17 12.08
CA GLN A 570 4.21 -18.24 12.36
C GLN A 570 3.17 -18.38 11.24
N ILE A 571 2.65 -17.27 10.72
CA ILE A 571 1.73 -17.28 9.57
C ILE A 571 2.40 -17.91 8.36
N ARG A 572 3.64 -17.52 8.03
CA ARG A 572 4.41 -18.12 6.91
C ARG A 572 4.56 -19.63 7.09
N PHE A 573 4.92 -20.10 8.29
CA PHE A 573 5.06 -21.54 8.57
C PHE A 573 3.73 -22.30 8.39
N ALA A 574 2.63 -21.79 8.92
CA ALA A 574 1.33 -22.44 8.82
C ALA A 574 0.83 -22.48 7.37
N VAL A 575 0.87 -21.33 6.67
CA VAL A 575 0.36 -21.23 5.29
C VAL A 575 1.22 -22.03 4.31
N SER A 576 2.55 -21.98 4.44
CA SER A 576 3.45 -22.80 3.61
C SER A 576 3.23 -24.30 3.85
N GLY A 577 2.84 -24.70 5.07
CA GLY A 577 2.45 -26.08 5.41
C GLY A 577 1.07 -26.50 4.89
N GLY A 578 0.32 -25.60 4.25
CA GLY A 578 -0.96 -25.88 3.59
C GLY A 578 -2.18 -25.32 4.29
N ASP A 579 -2.01 -24.44 5.28
CA ASP A 579 -3.11 -23.69 5.87
C ASP A 579 -3.62 -22.58 4.93
N VAL A 580 -4.81 -22.07 5.21
CA VAL A 580 -5.40 -20.97 4.45
C VAL A 580 -4.68 -19.67 4.79
N ALA A 581 -4.27 -18.92 3.76
CA ALA A 581 -3.66 -17.62 3.97
C ALA A 581 -4.69 -16.63 4.57
N PRO A 582 -4.33 -15.90 5.63
CA PRO A 582 -5.19 -14.83 6.15
C PRO A 582 -5.14 -13.63 5.22
N PHE A 583 -6.25 -12.91 5.08
CA PHE A 583 -6.28 -11.57 4.55
C PHE A 583 -6.33 -10.58 5.72
N VAL A 584 -5.34 -9.70 5.82
CA VAL A 584 -5.19 -8.78 6.96
C VAL A 584 -5.67 -7.36 6.69
N GLY A 585 -6.30 -7.14 5.51
CA GLY A 585 -6.97 -5.88 5.18
C GLY A 585 -6.06 -4.75 4.69
N HIS A 586 -4.77 -5.01 4.48
CA HIS A 586 -3.79 -4.12 3.86
C HIS A 586 -2.60 -4.90 3.29
N ASN A 587 -1.72 -4.24 2.52
CA ASN A 587 -0.55 -4.84 1.86
C ASN A 587 -0.94 -6.07 1.02
N ALA A 588 -2.02 -5.93 0.25
CA ALA A 588 -2.59 -7.01 -0.53
C ALA A 588 -3.06 -6.53 -1.90
N PHE A 589 -2.87 -7.38 -2.91
CA PHE A 589 -3.45 -7.20 -4.22
C PHE A 589 -4.78 -7.95 -4.29
N LEU A 590 -5.80 -7.26 -4.78
CA LEU A 590 -7.13 -7.83 -5.03
C LEU A 590 -7.40 -7.83 -6.53
N ARG A 591 -7.90 -8.93 -7.05
CA ARG A 591 -8.39 -9.00 -8.43
C ARG A 591 -9.75 -8.31 -8.50
N TRP A 592 -9.84 -7.18 -9.24
CA TRP A 592 -11.07 -6.38 -9.29
C TRP A 592 -12.27 -7.18 -9.77
N SER A 593 -12.12 -7.97 -10.83
CA SER A 593 -13.20 -8.84 -11.32
C SER A 593 -13.69 -9.86 -10.30
N ALA A 594 -12.84 -10.33 -9.39
CA ALA A 594 -13.23 -11.22 -8.30
C ALA A 594 -13.99 -10.48 -7.20
N VAL A 595 -13.57 -9.25 -6.86
CA VAL A 595 -14.27 -8.37 -5.91
C VAL A 595 -15.67 -8.02 -6.42
N GLN A 596 -15.79 -7.63 -7.69
CA GLN A 596 -17.08 -7.37 -8.33
C GLN A 596 -18.00 -8.61 -8.30
N LYS A 597 -17.46 -9.80 -8.54
CA LYS A 597 -18.25 -11.04 -8.54
C LYS A 597 -18.87 -11.39 -7.18
N VAL A 598 -18.30 -10.91 -6.09
CA VAL A 598 -18.80 -11.14 -4.72
C VAL A 598 -19.49 -9.91 -4.13
N ALA A 599 -19.65 -8.85 -4.91
CA ALA A 599 -20.46 -7.69 -4.52
C ALA A 599 -21.91 -8.11 -4.25
N TYR A 600 -22.56 -7.45 -3.33
CA TYR A 600 -23.94 -7.74 -2.95
C TYR A 600 -24.76 -6.45 -2.84
N PRO A 601 -26.06 -6.48 -3.17
CA PRO A 601 -26.91 -5.30 -3.09
C PRO A 601 -27.18 -4.92 -1.63
N SER A 602 -27.01 -3.64 -1.29
CA SER A 602 -27.46 -3.09 -0.02
C SER A 602 -28.90 -2.60 -0.13
N ASN A 603 -29.69 -2.83 0.92
CA ASN A 603 -30.99 -2.20 1.07
C ASN A 603 -30.80 -0.78 1.63
N VAL A 604 -30.60 0.19 0.77
CA VAL A 604 -30.56 1.61 1.19
C VAL A 604 -31.99 2.11 1.36
N GLN A 605 -32.21 2.95 2.39
CA GLN A 605 -33.52 3.51 2.75
C GLN A 605 -34.18 4.34 1.64
N ASP A 606 -33.46 4.70 0.57
CA ASP A 606 -33.97 5.53 -0.55
C ASP A 606 -34.39 4.73 -1.79
N GLY A 607 -34.66 3.43 -1.68
CA GLY A 607 -35.26 2.62 -2.75
C GLY A 607 -34.31 2.22 -3.90
N GLY A 608 -33.04 2.61 -3.88
CA GLY A 608 -32.01 2.19 -4.83
C GLY A 608 -31.23 0.98 -4.33
N LYS A 609 -30.96 0.00 -5.19
CA LYS A 609 -29.98 -1.05 -4.91
C LYS A 609 -28.58 -0.47 -5.16
N LEU A 610 -27.76 -0.38 -4.12
CA LEU A 610 -26.36 0.00 -4.23
C LEU A 610 -25.50 -1.23 -4.01
N ASP A 611 -24.51 -1.44 -4.89
CA ASP A 611 -23.57 -2.54 -4.72
C ASP A 611 -22.61 -2.25 -3.56
N MET A 612 -22.43 -3.27 -2.72
CA MET A 612 -21.54 -3.29 -1.58
C MET A 612 -20.38 -4.23 -1.86
N PHE A 613 -19.19 -3.69 -1.92
CA PHE A 613 -17.97 -4.48 -2.09
C PHE A 613 -17.43 -4.96 -0.73
N TRP A 614 -17.34 -4.05 0.22
CA TRP A 614 -16.89 -4.32 1.60
C TRP A 614 -18.08 -4.41 2.55
N SER A 615 -17.99 -5.30 3.54
CA SER A 615 -19.03 -5.41 4.56
C SER A 615 -18.98 -4.22 5.51
N GLU A 616 -20.11 -3.51 5.65
CA GLU A 616 -20.28 -2.42 6.62
C GLU A 616 -20.93 -2.91 7.93
N GLU A 617 -21.44 -4.11 7.94
CA GLU A 617 -22.13 -4.73 9.08
C GLU A 617 -21.17 -5.45 10.03
N THR A 618 -20.08 -5.99 9.48
CA THR A 618 -19.09 -6.76 10.23
C THR A 618 -17.94 -5.90 10.72
N VAL A 619 -17.33 -6.30 11.83
CA VAL A 619 -16.14 -5.66 12.39
C VAL A 619 -14.88 -6.01 11.60
N SER A 620 -14.88 -7.17 10.97
CA SER A 620 -13.76 -7.71 10.18
C SER A 620 -14.17 -7.78 8.70
N GLU A 621 -14.14 -6.63 8.04
CA GLU A 621 -14.44 -6.50 6.61
C GLU A 621 -13.50 -7.31 5.72
N ASP A 622 -12.27 -7.49 6.17
CA ASP A 622 -11.20 -8.27 5.55
C ASP A 622 -11.52 -9.78 5.54
N PHE A 623 -11.85 -10.33 6.71
CA PHE A 623 -12.28 -11.74 6.80
C PHE A 623 -13.56 -12.01 6.01
N ASP A 624 -14.52 -11.10 6.04
CA ASP A 624 -15.76 -11.23 5.26
C ASP A 624 -15.45 -11.29 3.76
N MET A 625 -14.62 -10.39 3.24
CA MET A 625 -14.18 -10.39 1.84
C MET A 625 -13.49 -11.71 1.48
N SER A 626 -12.55 -12.16 2.31
CA SER A 626 -11.84 -13.43 2.13
C SER A 626 -12.81 -14.62 2.07
N LEU A 627 -13.79 -14.69 2.98
CA LEU A 627 -14.80 -15.75 3.01
C LEU A 627 -15.68 -15.74 1.77
N ARG A 628 -16.15 -14.58 1.34
CA ARG A 628 -16.99 -14.45 0.15
C ARG A 628 -16.25 -14.90 -1.11
N LEU A 629 -15.00 -14.48 -1.30
CA LEU A 629 -14.17 -14.87 -2.43
C LEU A 629 -13.93 -16.39 -2.44
N GLN A 630 -13.58 -16.97 -1.30
CA GLN A 630 -13.37 -18.41 -1.19
C GLN A 630 -14.66 -19.22 -1.43
N SER A 631 -15.82 -18.67 -1.06
CA SER A 631 -17.12 -19.33 -1.30
C SER A 631 -17.46 -19.48 -2.80
N VAL A 632 -16.94 -18.60 -3.65
CA VAL A 632 -17.11 -18.66 -5.11
C VAL A 632 -15.94 -19.30 -5.85
N GLY A 633 -14.94 -19.82 -5.11
CA GLY A 633 -13.86 -20.64 -5.64
C GLY A 633 -12.52 -19.92 -5.83
N PHE A 634 -12.43 -18.63 -5.55
CA PHE A 634 -11.13 -17.94 -5.49
C PHE A 634 -10.35 -18.34 -4.25
N ILE A 635 -9.03 -18.16 -4.30
CA ILE A 635 -8.14 -18.42 -3.17
C ILE A 635 -7.50 -17.12 -2.67
N VAL A 636 -7.13 -17.12 -1.41
CA VAL A 636 -6.19 -16.16 -0.82
C VAL A 636 -4.82 -16.83 -0.78
N ARG A 637 -3.79 -16.13 -1.25
CA ARG A 637 -2.42 -16.62 -1.27
C ARG A 637 -1.52 -15.66 -0.50
N LEU A 638 -0.58 -16.20 0.28
CA LEU A 638 0.43 -15.43 1.00
C LEU A 638 1.71 -15.37 0.16
N ALA A 639 2.11 -14.17 -0.25
CA ALA A 639 3.39 -13.91 -0.90
C ALA A 639 4.44 -13.53 0.15
N ALA A 640 5.43 -14.37 0.34
CA ALA A 640 6.51 -14.17 1.32
C ALA A 640 7.86 -13.83 0.67
N TYR A 641 7.96 -13.86 -0.66
CA TYR A 641 9.20 -13.61 -1.39
C TYR A 641 9.73 -12.18 -1.25
N GLN A 642 8.87 -11.21 -0.97
CA GLN A 642 9.30 -9.84 -0.68
C GLN A 642 9.87 -9.66 0.75
N GLY A 643 9.76 -10.68 1.60
CA GLY A 643 10.22 -10.62 2.99
C GLY A 643 9.60 -9.45 3.75
N ASP A 644 10.44 -8.56 4.25
CA ASP A 644 10.04 -7.35 4.98
C ASP A 644 9.97 -6.10 4.07
N GLY A 645 9.79 -6.29 2.76
CA GLY A 645 9.75 -5.20 1.78
C GLY A 645 8.57 -4.24 1.97
N PHE A 646 7.37 -4.79 2.25
CA PHE A 646 6.26 -4.00 2.75
C PHE A 646 6.51 -3.66 4.22
N LYS A 647 6.42 -2.37 4.57
CA LYS A 647 6.64 -1.91 5.95
C LYS A 647 5.45 -1.10 6.41
N GLU A 648 5.01 -1.34 7.63
CA GLU A 648 3.90 -0.64 8.26
C GLU A 648 4.36 0.08 9.54
N GLY A 649 3.67 1.16 9.88
CA GLY A 649 3.88 1.87 11.14
C GLY A 649 3.33 1.07 12.32
N VAL A 650 4.00 1.15 13.44
CA VAL A 650 3.53 0.58 14.70
C VAL A 650 3.36 1.67 15.77
N SER A 651 2.65 1.35 16.85
CA SER A 651 2.50 2.26 17.97
C SER A 651 3.86 2.55 18.61
N LEU A 652 4.17 3.84 18.78
CA LEU A 652 5.47 4.28 19.29
C LEU A 652 5.54 4.23 20.83
N THR A 653 4.37 4.29 21.48
CA THR A 653 4.25 4.27 22.93
C THR A 653 3.17 3.30 23.40
N VAL A 654 3.26 2.87 24.66
CA VAL A 654 2.22 2.06 25.31
C VAL A 654 0.86 2.78 25.29
N TYR A 655 0.86 4.11 25.40
CA TYR A 655 -0.37 4.90 25.38
C TYR A 655 -1.03 4.89 24.01
N ASP A 656 -0.26 4.96 22.93
CA ASP A 656 -0.77 4.86 21.55
C ASP A 656 -1.38 3.48 21.31
N GLU A 657 -0.71 2.42 21.80
CA GLU A 657 -1.20 1.05 21.68
C GLU A 657 -2.47 0.84 22.54
N LEU A 658 -2.51 1.36 23.76
CA LEU A 658 -3.72 1.34 24.60
C LEU A 658 -4.87 2.12 23.93
N ALA A 659 -4.60 3.28 23.34
CA ALA A 659 -5.61 4.04 22.60
C ALA A 659 -6.09 3.29 21.35
N ARG A 660 -5.19 2.57 20.66
CA ARG A 660 -5.53 1.65 19.57
C ARG A 660 -6.44 0.52 20.09
N TRP A 661 -6.11 -0.07 21.23
CA TRP A 661 -6.91 -1.11 21.86
C TRP A 661 -8.23 -0.59 22.42
N GLU A 662 -8.25 0.61 22.97
CA GLU A 662 -9.47 1.27 23.42
C GLU A 662 -10.45 1.53 22.27
N LYS A 663 -9.98 1.94 21.09
CA LYS A 663 -10.81 2.00 19.86
C LYS A 663 -11.40 0.63 19.52
N TYR A 664 -10.67 -0.43 19.77
CA TYR A 664 -11.14 -1.80 19.57
C TYR A 664 -12.11 -2.26 20.68
N ALA A 665 -11.90 -1.78 21.90
CA ALA A 665 -12.70 -2.10 23.09
C ALA A 665 -13.96 -1.25 23.23
N SER A 666 -13.91 0.04 22.89
CA SER A 666 -15.04 0.97 23.04
C SER A 666 -16.22 0.65 22.13
N SER A 667 -16.03 -0.29 21.23
CA SER A 667 -17.11 -0.88 20.47
C SER A 667 -18.05 -1.76 21.29
N THR A 668 -17.68 -2.08 22.53
CA THR A 668 -18.54 -2.82 23.50
C THR A 668 -18.65 -1.99 24.76
N SER A 669 -19.78 -1.30 24.90
CA SER A 669 -20.14 -0.54 26.09
C SER A 669 -20.20 -1.46 27.32
N SER A 670 -19.18 -1.46 28.17
CA SER A 670 -19.35 -1.67 29.61
C SER A 670 -18.06 -1.32 30.39
N LYS A 671 -18.26 -0.69 31.53
CA LYS A 671 -17.26 -0.10 32.39
C LYS A 671 -16.68 -1.13 33.35
N SER A 672 -15.51 -1.70 33.10
CA SER A 672 -14.69 -2.31 34.15
C SER A 672 -13.20 -2.39 33.78
N ILE A 673 -12.35 -2.22 34.79
CA ILE A 673 -10.89 -2.02 34.70
C ILE A 673 -10.10 -3.29 34.35
N LEU A 674 -10.72 -4.47 34.35
CA LEU A 674 -10.08 -5.77 34.02
C LEU A 674 -10.24 -6.18 32.52
N GLU A 675 -10.92 -5.40 31.71
CA GLU A 675 -11.29 -5.73 30.33
C GLU A 675 -10.23 -5.52 29.24
N PRO A 676 -9.17 -4.69 29.38
CA PRO A 676 -8.24 -4.47 28.27
C PRO A 676 -7.47 -5.74 27.85
N LEU A 677 -7.08 -6.58 28.80
CA LEU A 677 -6.32 -7.81 28.53
C LEU A 677 -7.15 -8.92 27.86
N LEU A 678 -8.45 -8.96 28.16
CA LEU A 678 -9.40 -9.93 27.58
C LEU A 678 -9.94 -9.48 26.22
N THR A 679 -9.66 -8.25 25.81
CA THR A 679 -10.33 -7.60 24.67
C THR A 679 -9.65 -7.91 23.33
N ILE A 680 -8.35 -8.23 23.29
CA ILE A 680 -7.66 -8.64 22.06
C ILE A 680 -8.19 -9.98 21.58
N GLU A 681 -8.26 -10.97 22.47
CA GLU A 681 -8.86 -12.26 22.15
C GLU A 681 -10.35 -12.12 21.80
N ARG A 682 -11.05 -11.18 22.43
CA ARG A 682 -12.47 -10.91 22.15
C ARG A 682 -12.69 -10.32 20.75
N ARG A 683 -11.81 -9.51 20.18
CA ARG A 683 -12.02 -8.93 18.84
C ARG A 683 -11.93 -9.99 17.77
N TYR A 684 -10.88 -10.79 17.79
CA TYR A 684 -10.77 -11.92 16.87
C TYR A 684 -11.90 -12.94 17.15
N ALA A 685 -12.18 -13.23 18.40
CA ALA A 685 -13.29 -14.08 18.79
C ALA A 685 -14.66 -13.46 18.44
N TYR A 686 -14.83 -12.12 18.54
CA TYR A 686 -16.08 -11.45 18.18
C TYR A 686 -16.26 -11.42 16.66
N GLY A 687 -15.24 -11.09 15.89
CA GLY A 687 -15.28 -11.14 14.42
C GLY A 687 -15.55 -12.58 13.92
N CYS A 688 -14.86 -13.57 14.47
CA CYS A 688 -15.13 -14.97 14.18
C CYS A 688 -16.54 -15.39 14.65
N ASN A 689 -17.01 -14.92 15.82
CA ASN A 689 -18.33 -15.20 16.33
C ASN A 689 -19.42 -14.57 15.45
N GLU A 690 -19.22 -13.31 15.02
CA GLU A 690 -20.16 -12.61 14.14
C GLU A 690 -20.26 -13.26 12.76
N LEU A 691 -19.13 -13.69 12.19
CA LEU A 691 -19.08 -14.33 10.88
C LEU A 691 -19.48 -15.81 10.92
N ILE A 692 -19.18 -16.52 12.00
CA ILE A 692 -19.32 -17.97 12.09
C ILE A 692 -20.53 -18.36 12.96
N PHE A 693 -20.61 -17.90 14.19
CA PHE A 693 -21.61 -18.39 15.15
C PHE A 693 -22.98 -17.68 15.05
N ASN A 694 -23.02 -16.37 14.82
CA ASN A 694 -24.29 -15.66 14.66
C ASN A 694 -25.13 -16.18 13.49
N PRO A 695 -24.57 -16.50 12.31
CA PRO A 695 -25.33 -17.09 11.22
C PRO A 695 -25.47 -18.63 11.33
N LEU A 696 -25.04 -19.27 12.41
CA LEU A 696 -25.01 -20.74 12.53
C LEU A 696 -26.36 -21.39 12.19
N ILE A 697 -27.48 -20.80 12.60
CA ILE A 697 -28.84 -21.25 12.28
C ILE A 697 -29.14 -21.12 10.77
N LYS A 698 -28.47 -20.20 10.07
CA LYS A 698 -28.65 -19.94 8.64
C LYS A 698 -27.66 -20.70 7.76
N TRP A 699 -26.67 -21.39 8.33
CA TRP A 699 -25.66 -22.15 7.58
C TRP A 699 -26.24 -23.20 6.62
N PRO A 700 -27.24 -23.98 7.00
CA PRO A 700 -27.81 -24.96 6.09
C PRO A 700 -28.43 -24.36 4.83
N THR A 701 -28.79 -23.05 4.86
CA THR A 701 -29.46 -22.35 3.77
C THR A 701 -28.53 -21.43 2.95
N LYS A 702 -27.30 -21.16 3.43
CA LYS A 702 -26.36 -20.21 2.82
C LYS A 702 -25.20 -20.86 2.06
N GLY A 703 -25.45 -21.85 1.24
CA GLY A 703 -24.43 -22.42 0.37
C GLY A 703 -23.52 -23.44 1.06
N PRO A 704 -22.37 -23.81 0.50
CA PRO A 704 -21.71 -25.04 0.86
C PRO A 704 -21.19 -25.01 2.32
N PHE A 705 -22.05 -25.48 3.21
CA PHE A 705 -21.74 -25.79 4.62
C PHE A 705 -20.37 -26.49 4.77
N ASN A 706 -20.02 -27.35 3.83
CA ASN A 706 -18.75 -28.06 3.81
C ASN A 706 -17.52 -27.13 3.74
N ARG A 707 -17.57 -26.00 3.01
CA ARG A 707 -16.42 -25.09 2.88
C ARG A 707 -16.22 -24.24 4.12
N LEU A 708 -17.31 -23.71 4.70
CA LEU A 708 -17.27 -22.96 5.95
C LEU A 708 -16.87 -23.85 7.13
N PHE A 709 -17.38 -25.08 7.18
CA PHE A 709 -17.00 -26.06 8.19
C PHE A 709 -15.53 -26.48 8.09
N ILE A 710 -15.03 -26.68 6.88
CA ILE A 710 -13.60 -26.98 6.63
C ILE A 710 -12.72 -25.81 7.03
N MET A 711 -13.10 -24.56 6.73
CA MET A 711 -12.38 -23.38 7.20
C MET A 711 -12.37 -23.23 8.72
N PHE A 712 -13.49 -23.56 9.38
CA PHE A 712 -13.60 -23.51 10.84
C PHE A 712 -12.79 -24.60 11.52
N MET A 713 -12.68 -25.77 10.91
CA MET A 713 -11.94 -26.92 11.45
C MET A 713 -10.46 -26.95 11.05
N ARG A 714 -10.04 -26.07 10.13
CA ARG A 714 -8.65 -25.81 9.79
C ARG A 714 -8.14 -24.60 10.54
#